data_a2cf4a8e6cf0af24b70baca04674b937
#
_entry.id   a2cf4a8e6cf0af24b70baca04674b937
#
_cell.length_a   1.000
_cell.length_b   1.000
_cell.length_c   1.000
_cell.angle_alpha   90.00
_cell.angle_beta   90.00
_cell.angle_gamma   90.00
#
_symmetry.space_group_name_H-M   'P 1'
#
loop_
_entity.id
_entity.type
_entity.pdbx_description
1 polymer ?
#
loop_
_entity_poly.entity_id
_entity_poly.type
_entity_poly.pdbx_seq_one_letter_code
_entity_poly.pdbx_strand_id
1 'polypeptide(L)'
;MNRWSWGSGPHRGRLMMLLWIILSSSLCRMVDGQMKISPETVQKWAVSFSKEIAALSARYSGAKLLQKKYKDVEAVVKIEEVDGEELVKKFAEEMEEMLGRKMKSVKRLAEAAEDADLYHEYNETLEFEYFNSMLINKVDEDGNSLSLGGEFALEKNEHFNKLPVNTQLSNIQVPTNVYNRDTDIVNGAYMSEALNDVFIDNFKKDPTLTWQYFGSATGFFRLYPGIQWIPDENGVVTFDCRNRNWYIQAATSPKDVVIVVDVSGSMKGLRLTIAKHTINTILDTLGENDFVNIIAYSDYVRYVEPCFKGTLVQADLDNREHFKLLVDELHVKGEGKVKIAMKESFKILNEVAALGQGSLCNQAIMLITDGAMEDFQDVFEEFNWPERRVRVFTYLIGREMTFADNVKWIACNNKGYYTHVSTLADVQENVMEYLHVLSRPMVINHDHDIIWTEAYMDTVLFNTQAQSLLLMTSVAMPVFSKKEETLSHGILLGVVGTDVALRELMRLAPRYKLGVHGYGYLITNNGYILSHPDLRPLYKEGKTLKPKPNYNSVDLAEVEWEDTEEKLRTAMVKGETGTLSLDVRTSVDKGTRVMFLKNDYFHTVINETPFSLGIVLTRGYGEYIFIGNVSVEEGLHDLLAPDLTIASEWTYCETDIDPAHRKLTQLQAVVRYLTGKEPDLDCDVQLLQQTLFDAVVTAPMEAYWTALMLNASGMEEGVETAFMGTRSGLMRFQRYAGVEKRVGKSFLTSTDKENMFTLDHFPVWYRRASENPAGQFLYYMPRQETRAGRIVIATTSVTVTVGKKTAIAGAHPYTKIHPRIHTT
;
A
#
# COMPACT_ATOMS: atom_id res chain seq x y z
N MET A 1 10.89 81.89 7.92
CA MET A 1 10.16 83.15 8.08
C MET A 1 8.87 83.07 7.29
N ASN A 2 7.80 83.01 7.95
CA ASN A 2 6.52 83.69 7.94
C ASN A 2 5.46 82.85 8.61
N ARG A 3 5.15 83.28 9.82
CA ARG A 3 4.00 82.84 10.61
C ARG A 3 2.75 83.47 9.98
N TRP A 4 1.73 82.65 9.78
CA TRP A 4 0.36 83.12 9.67
C TRP A 4 -0.42 82.67 10.89
N SER A 5 -0.79 83.63 11.70
CA SER A 5 -1.68 83.44 12.86
C SER A 5 -3.13 83.45 12.40
N TRP A 6 -3.91 82.45 12.82
CA TRP A 6 -5.32 82.40 12.63
C TRP A 6 -6.03 82.81 13.92
N GLY A 7 -6.76 83.91 13.81
CA GLY A 7 -7.52 84.40 14.92
C GLY A 7 -8.78 83.56 15.19
N SER A 8 -8.98 83.29 16.46
CA SER A 8 -10.11 82.57 17.03
C SER A 8 -11.36 83.49 17.12
N GLY A 9 -12.39 83.13 16.30
CA GLY A 9 -13.75 83.70 16.46
C GLY A 9 -14.79 82.57 16.57
N PRO A 10 -15.66 82.56 17.60
CA PRO A 10 -16.56 81.43 17.94
C PRO A 10 -17.68 81.21 17.00
N HIS A 11 -17.87 82.02 15.97
CA HIS A 11 -18.93 81.74 14.96
C HIS A 11 -18.52 80.91 13.76
N ARG A 12 -17.21 80.76 13.43
CA ARG A 12 -16.76 79.88 12.33
C ARG A 12 -16.71 78.38 12.71
N GLY A 13 -16.49 78.08 13.99
CA GLY A 13 -16.49 76.71 14.45
C GLY A 13 -17.87 76.04 14.41
N ARG A 14 -18.91 76.82 14.66
CA ARG A 14 -20.29 76.30 14.57
C ARG A 14 -20.76 76.10 13.14
N LEU A 15 -20.33 76.94 12.20
CA LEU A 15 -20.69 76.77 10.76
C LEU A 15 -19.95 75.59 10.15
N MET A 16 -18.67 75.36 10.53
CA MET A 16 -17.93 74.18 10.06
C MET A 16 -18.47 72.90 10.67
N MET A 17 -18.88 72.92 11.94
CA MET A 17 -19.48 71.77 12.59
C MET A 17 -20.83 71.39 11.99
N LEU A 18 -21.66 72.40 11.64
CA LEU A 18 -22.94 72.22 10.93
C LEU A 18 -22.72 71.73 9.50
N LEU A 19 -21.71 72.24 8.78
CA LEU A 19 -21.33 71.71 7.47
C LEU A 19 -20.82 70.30 7.53
N TRP A 20 -20.08 69.94 8.58
CA TRP A 20 -19.55 68.57 8.79
C TRP A 20 -20.73 67.60 9.14
N ILE A 21 -21.67 68.06 9.97
CA ILE A 21 -22.90 67.28 10.31
C ILE A 21 -23.81 67.10 9.09
N ILE A 22 -23.94 68.14 8.24
CA ILE A 22 -24.72 68.05 7.00
C ILE A 22 -24.03 67.18 5.99
N LEU A 23 -22.67 67.27 5.83
CA LEU A 23 -21.89 66.36 4.96
C LEU A 23 -21.90 64.94 5.46
N SER A 24 -21.75 64.71 6.77
CA SER A 24 -21.83 63.36 7.31
C SER A 24 -23.21 62.76 7.23
N SER A 25 -24.27 63.57 7.45
CA SER A 25 -25.65 63.09 7.26
C SER A 25 -26.00 62.85 5.81
N SER A 26 -25.43 63.64 4.86
CA SER A 26 -25.56 63.38 3.43
C SER A 26 -24.77 62.17 2.97
N LEU A 27 -23.55 61.96 3.55
CA LEU A 27 -22.78 60.71 3.29
C LEU A 27 -23.49 59.50 3.91
N CYS A 28 -24.03 59.59 5.12
CA CYS A 28 -24.86 58.52 5.68
C CYS A 28 -26.12 58.23 4.90
N ARG A 29 -26.75 59.25 4.30
CA ARG A 29 -27.87 59.02 3.38
C ARG A 29 -27.46 58.47 2.03
N MET A 30 -26.25 58.73 1.55
CA MET A 30 -25.71 58.06 0.36
C MET A 30 -25.26 56.62 0.64
N VAL A 31 -24.87 56.26 1.85
CA VAL A 31 -24.56 54.88 2.21
C VAL A 31 -25.82 54.07 2.50
N ASP A 32 -26.95 54.73 2.88
CA ASP A 32 -28.23 54.06 3.04
C ASP A 32 -29.03 53.90 1.70
N GLY A 33 -28.45 54.35 0.61
CA GLY A 33 -29.00 54.22 -0.75
C GLY A 33 -28.69 52.92 -1.46
N GLN A 34 -28.16 51.87 -0.79
CA GLN A 34 -28.26 50.51 -1.30
C GLN A 34 -29.72 50.15 -1.37
N MET A 35 -30.24 50.07 -2.60
CA MET A 35 -31.58 49.51 -2.84
C MET A 35 -31.64 48.15 -2.14
N LYS A 36 -32.34 48.12 -0.99
CA LYS A 36 -32.63 46.85 -0.31
C LYS A 36 -33.52 46.03 -1.26
N ILE A 37 -32.85 45.18 -2.03
CA ILE A 37 -33.57 44.21 -2.88
C ILE A 37 -34.42 43.38 -1.94
N SER A 38 -35.73 43.31 -2.17
CA SER A 38 -36.59 42.54 -1.26
C SER A 38 -36.23 41.04 -1.32
N PRO A 39 -36.27 40.31 -0.21
CA PRO A 39 -36.04 38.87 -0.19
C PRO A 39 -36.88 38.13 -1.23
N GLU A 40 -38.11 38.57 -1.50
CA GLU A 40 -38.98 37.99 -2.52
C GLU A 40 -38.44 38.17 -3.95
N THR A 41 -37.81 39.33 -4.24
CA THR A 41 -37.17 39.59 -5.54
C THR A 41 -35.96 38.70 -5.74
N VAL A 42 -35.12 38.56 -4.70
CA VAL A 42 -33.95 37.63 -4.69
C VAL A 42 -34.43 36.21 -4.90
N GLN A 43 -35.47 35.79 -4.23
CA GLN A 43 -36.06 34.45 -4.41
C GLN A 43 -36.59 34.23 -5.82
N LYS A 44 -37.29 35.22 -6.40
CA LYS A 44 -37.75 35.14 -7.80
C LYS A 44 -36.59 35.02 -8.77
N TRP A 45 -35.52 35.79 -8.56
CA TRP A 45 -34.31 35.69 -9.38
C TRP A 45 -33.62 34.33 -9.20
N ALA A 46 -33.47 33.86 -7.99
CA ALA A 46 -32.86 32.54 -7.73
C ALA A 46 -33.65 31.43 -8.42
N VAL A 47 -34.98 31.45 -8.38
CA VAL A 47 -35.82 30.47 -9.05
C VAL A 47 -35.73 30.59 -10.59
N SER A 48 -35.68 31.83 -11.14
CA SER A 48 -35.52 32.03 -12.58
C SER A 48 -34.16 31.53 -13.06
N PHE A 49 -33.06 31.92 -12.39
CA PHE A 49 -31.71 31.44 -12.70
C PHE A 49 -31.58 29.91 -12.59
N SER A 50 -32.17 29.33 -11.54
CA SER A 50 -32.20 27.88 -11.38
C SER A 50 -32.85 27.17 -12.55
N LYS A 51 -34.03 27.70 -13.02
CA LYS A 51 -34.75 27.15 -14.18
C LYS A 51 -33.94 27.29 -15.48
N GLU A 52 -33.34 28.45 -15.71
CA GLU A 52 -32.52 28.71 -16.90
C GLU A 52 -31.28 27.84 -16.95
N ILE A 53 -30.55 27.75 -15.82
CA ILE A 53 -29.37 26.87 -15.70
C ILE A 53 -29.76 25.41 -15.90
N ALA A 54 -30.86 24.94 -15.32
CA ALA A 54 -31.34 23.58 -15.49
C ALA A 54 -31.75 23.29 -16.95
N ALA A 55 -32.41 24.25 -17.62
CA ALA A 55 -32.78 24.13 -19.02
C ALA A 55 -31.54 24.07 -19.94
N LEU A 56 -30.55 24.93 -19.69
CA LEU A 56 -29.27 24.95 -20.38
C LEU A 56 -28.51 23.61 -20.18
N SER A 57 -28.44 23.16 -18.95
CA SER A 57 -27.81 21.89 -18.61
C SER A 57 -28.47 20.69 -19.29
N ALA A 58 -29.81 20.66 -19.30
CA ALA A 58 -30.57 19.61 -19.96
C ALA A 58 -30.41 19.61 -21.50
N ARG A 59 -30.26 20.80 -22.10
CA ARG A 59 -30.01 20.96 -23.53
C ARG A 59 -28.61 20.47 -23.94
N TYR A 60 -27.58 20.94 -23.27
CA TYR A 60 -26.20 20.62 -23.66
C TYR A 60 -25.71 19.23 -23.20
N SER A 61 -26.22 18.70 -22.12
CA SER A 61 -25.90 17.32 -21.72
C SER A 61 -26.55 16.28 -22.65
N GLY A 62 -27.72 16.54 -23.18
CA GLY A 62 -28.51 15.53 -23.91
C GLY A 62 -29.11 14.43 -23.02
N ALA A 63 -29.11 14.63 -21.70
CA ALA A 63 -29.58 13.62 -20.74
C ALA A 63 -31.01 13.14 -20.97
N LYS A 64 -31.88 14.03 -21.43
CA LYS A 64 -33.28 13.67 -21.78
C LYS A 64 -33.35 12.74 -22.98
N LEU A 65 -32.53 12.97 -24.01
CA LEU A 65 -32.45 12.10 -25.17
C LEU A 65 -31.98 10.71 -24.77
N LEU A 66 -30.97 10.65 -23.99
CA LEU A 66 -30.40 9.38 -23.53
C LEU A 66 -31.34 8.61 -22.59
N GLN A 67 -32.00 9.30 -21.65
CA GLN A 67 -33.03 8.69 -20.80
C GLN A 67 -34.18 8.11 -21.66
N LYS A 68 -34.55 8.77 -22.73
CA LYS A 68 -35.54 8.22 -23.68
C LYS A 68 -35.01 6.98 -24.39
N LYS A 69 -33.75 7.01 -24.85
CA LYS A 69 -33.13 5.85 -25.53
C LYS A 69 -33.05 4.62 -24.64
N TYR A 70 -32.62 4.77 -23.39
CA TYR A 70 -32.64 3.66 -22.45
C TYR A 70 -34.05 3.16 -22.13
N LYS A 71 -35.03 4.05 -22.12
CA LYS A 71 -36.43 3.66 -21.97
C LYS A 71 -36.94 2.87 -23.16
N ASP A 72 -36.57 3.25 -24.38
CA ASP A 72 -37.00 2.57 -25.62
C ASP A 72 -36.46 1.11 -25.65
N VAL A 73 -35.35 0.82 -24.98
CA VAL A 73 -34.72 -0.52 -24.92
C VAL A 73 -35.00 -1.31 -23.62
N GLU A 74 -35.83 -0.78 -22.71
CA GLU A 74 -36.18 -1.47 -21.45
C GLU A 74 -36.71 -2.90 -21.64
N ALA A 75 -37.38 -3.17 -22.76
CA ALA A 75 -37.96 -4.49 -23.04
C ALA A 75 -36.92 -5.58 -23.32
N VAL A 76 -35.72 -5.20 -23.74
CA VAL A 76 -34.60 -6.13 -24.05
C VAL A 76 -33.51 -6.16 -22.96
N VAL A 77 -33.72 -5.41 -21.90
CA VAL A 77 -32.78 -5.32 -20.77
C VAL A 77 -33.26 -6.18 -19.60
N LYS A 78 -32.36 -6.95 -19.03
CA LYS A 78 -32.54 -7.70 -17.78
C LYS A 78 -31.81 -6.99 -16.64
N ILE A 79 -32.48 -6.79 -15.51
CA ILE A 79 -31.84 -6.25 -14.30
C ILE A 79 -31.60 -7.40 -13.33
N GLU A 80 -30.33 -7.63 -12.97
CA GLU A 80 -29.88 -8.64 -12.01
C GLU A 80 -29.38 -7.96 -10.74
N GLU A 81 -29.51 -8.65 -9.62
CA GLU A 81 -28.93 -8.25 -8.35
C GLU A 81 -27.55 -8.88 -8.26
N VAL A 82 -26.59 -8.07 -7.78
CA VAL A 82 -25.21 -8.56 -7.58
C VAL A 82 -25.19 -9.46 -6.36
N ASP A 83 -24.82 -10.73 -6.55
CA ASP A 83 -24.60 -11.66 -5.45
C ASP A 83 -23.22 -11.43 -4.85
N GLY A 84 -23.19 -10.82 -3.65
CA GLY A 84 -21.94 -10.50 -2.94
C GLY A 84 -21.21 -11.74 -2.44
N GLU A 85 -21.93 -12.84 -2.12
CA GLU A 85 -21.31 -14.09 -1.66
C GLU A 85 -20.59 -14.81 -2.81
N GLU A 86 -21.21 -14.87 -3.97
CA GLU A 86 -20.59 -15.43 -5.17
C GLU A 86 -19.40 -14.59 -5.62
N LEU A 87 -19.57 -13.25 -5.57
CA LEU A 87 -18.54 -12.32 -6.03
C LEU A 87 -17.28 -12.35 -5.15
N VAL A 88 -17.43 -12.40 -3.82
CA VAL A 88 -16.27 -12.47 -2.90
C VAL A 88 -15.52 -13.79 -3.05
N LYS A 89 -16.22 -14.90 -3.26
CA LYS A 89 -15.60 -16.20 -3.52
C LYS A 89 -14.81 -16.19 -4.81
N LYS A 90 -15.42 -15.67 -5.89
CA LYS A 90 -14.74 -15.56 -7.20
C LYS A 90 -13.46 -14.71 -7.10
N PHE A 91 -13.52 -13.55 -6.46
CA PHE A 91 -12.34 -12.72 -6.26
C PHE A 91 -11.26 -13.40 -5.42
N ALA A 92 -11.66 -14.15 -4.38
CA ALA A 92 -10.72 -14.90 -3.55
C ALA A 92 -10.06 -16.02 -4.35
N GLU A 93 -10.78 -16.74 -5.19
CA GLU A 93 -10.25 -17.79 -6.08
C GLU A 93 -9.24 -17.21 -7.10
N GLU A 94 -9.55 -16.06 -7.72
CA GLU A 94 -8.64 -15.38 -8.64
C GLU A 94 -7.36 -14.92 -7.92
N MET A 95 -7.48 -14.39 -6.68
CA MET A 95 -6.34 -14.03 -5.83
C MET A 95 -5.52 -15.26 -5.43
N GLU A 96 -6.18 -16.34 -5.03
CA GLU A 96 -5.53 -17.60 -4.66
C GLU A 96 -4.72 -18.18 -5.82
N GLU A 97 -5.26 -18.17 -7.04
CA GLU A 97 -4.52 -18.59 -8.23
C GLU A 97 -3.28 -17.73 -8.48
N MET A 98 -3.43 -16.39 -8.41
CA MET A 98 -2.31 -15.47 -8.58
C MET A 98 -1.22 -15.71 -7.52
N LEU A 99 -1.59 -15.75 -6.24
CA LEU A 99 -0.66 -15.98 -5.13
C LEU A 99 -0.05 -17.38 -5.20
N GLY A 100 -0.81 -18.39 -5.61
CA GLY A 100 -0.32 -19.76 -5.85
C GLY A 100 0.78 -19.82 -6.92
N ARG A 101 0.68 -19.03 -7.99
CA ARG A 101 1.76 -18.93 -8.99
C ARG A 101 3.05 -18.36 -8.38
N LYS A 102 2.93 -17.34 -7.50
CA LYS A 102 4.09 -16.77 -6.78
C LYS A 102 4.72 -17.79 -5.83
N MET A 103 3.91 -18.51 -5.05
CA MET A 103 4.40 -19.59 -4.17
C MET A 103 5.15 -20.69 -4.93
N LYS A 104 4.63 -21.11 -6.09
CA LYS A 104 5.32 -22.09 -6.94
C LYS A 104 6.67 -21.58 -7.46
N SER A 105 6.78 -20.30 -7.76
CA SER A 105 8.05 -19.68 -8.17
C SER A 105 9.08 -19.67 -7.05
N VAL A 106 8.67 -19.35 -5.83
CA VAL A 106 9.54 -19.38 -4.65
C VAL A 106 9.98 -20.81 -4.31
N LYS A 107 9.08 -21.80 -4.40
CA LYS A 107 9.44 -23.22 -4.22
C LYS A 107 10.54 -23.67 -5.18
N ARG A 108 10.43 -23.33 -6.47
CA ARG A 108 11.46 -23.65 -7.47
C ARG A 108 12.82 -22.98 -7.15
N LEU A 109 12.78 -21.75 -6.63
CA LEU A 109 14.00 -21.06 -6.20
C LEU A 109 14.64 -21.75 -4.99
N ALA A 110 13.85 -22.17 -4.01
CA ALA A 110 14.35 -22.86 -2.84
C ALA A 110 14.98 -24.21 -3.21
N GLU A 111 14.29 -25.01 -4.01
CA GLU A 111 14.80 -26.30 -4.51
C GLU A 111 16.13 -26.14 -5.28
N ALA A 112 16.18 -25.13 -6.16
CA ALA A 112 17.42 -24.86 -6.94
C ALA A 112 18.57 -24.39 -6.07
N ALA A 113 18.31 -23.58 -5.05
CA ALA A 113 19.35 -23.11 -4.12
C ALA A 113 19.90 -24.26 -3.25
N GLU A 114 19.03 -25.15 -2.78
CA GLU A 114 19.42 -26.34 -2.02
C GLU A 114 20.23 -27.34 -2.87
N ASP A 115 19.83 -27.53 -4.13
CA ASP A 115 20.57 -28.37 -5.05
C ASP A 115 21.92 -27.76 -5.43
N ALA A 116 21.99 -26.44 -5.57
CA ALA A 116 23.24 -25.73 -5.83
C ALA A 116 24.23 -25.88 -4.65
N ASP A 117 23.74 -25.80 -3.41
CA ASP A 117 24.57 -26.06 -2.22
C ASP A 117 25.06 -27.51 -2.18
N LEU A 118 24.21 -28.48 -2.50
CA LEU A 118 24.54 -29.89 -2.45
C LEU A 118 25.76 -30.23 -3.33
N TYR A 119 25.88 -29.60 -4.49
CA TYR A 119 26.98 -29.81 -5.46
C TYR A 119 28.14 -28.84 -5.31
N HIS A 120 28.04 -27.82 -4.45
CA HIS A 120 29.10 -26.86 -4.20
C HIS A 120 30.06 -27.36 -3.12
N GLU A 121 31.36 -27.38 -3.41
CA GLU A 121 32.42 -27.60 -2.41
C GLU A 121 33.03 -26.25 -2.00
N TYR A 122 33.10 -26.01 -0.70
CA TYR A 122 33.67 -24.79 -0.15
C TYR A 122 35.18 -24.71 -0.44
N ASN A 123 35.63 -23.57 -0.99
CA ASN A 123 37.02 -23.35 -1.34
C ASN A 123 37.50 -22.01 -0.75
N GLU A 124 38.42 -22.06 0.20
CA GLU A 124 38.99 -20.86 0.85
C GLU A 124 39.80 -19.97 -0.11
N THR A 125 40.25 -20.52 -1.24
CA THR A 125 41.06 -19.80 -2.24
C THR A 125 40.27 -19.48 -3.51
N LEU A 126 38.96 -19.56 -3.48
CA LEU A 126 38.11 -19.29 -4.65
C LEU A 126 38.23 -17.83 -5.07
N GLU A 127 38.67 -17.62 -6.31
CA GLU A 127 38.60 -16.33 -7.01
C GLU A 127 37.42 -16.38 -7.95
N PHE A 128 36.36 -15.59 -7.68
CA PHE A 128 35.19 -15.49 -8.53
C PHE A 128 34.80 -14.02 -8.68
N GLU A 129 34.54 -13.60 -9.92
CA GLU A 129 34.06 -12.25 -10.24
C GLU A 129 32.55 -12.30 -10.41
N TYR A 130 31.84 -11.51 -9.62
CA TYR A 130 30.39 -11.34 -9.68
C TYR A 130 30.03 -9.87 -9.90
N PHE A 131 28.82 -9.60 -10.37
CA PHE A 131 28.31 -8.24 -10.57
C PHE A 131 27.83 -7.65 -9.25
N ASN A 132 28.57 -6.68 -8.71
CA ASN A 132 28.17 -5.94 -7.52
C ASN A 132 27.26 -4.78 -7.91
N SER A 133 26.08 -4.67 -7.33
CA SER A 133 25.03 -3.69 -7.66
C SER A 133 25.49 -2.22 -7.60
N MET A 134 26.47 -1.93 -6.74
CA MET A 134 27.05 -0.59 -6.56
C MET A 134 28.14 -0.27 -7.57
N LEU A 135 28.86 -1.29 -8.08
CA LEU A 135 30.07 -1.14 -8.88
C LEU A 135 29.83 -1.30 -10.36
N ILE A 136 28.72 -1.94 -10.79
CA ILE A 136 28.39 -2.11 -12.21
C ILE A 136 28.41 -0.77 -12.96
N ASN A 137 28.92 -0.80 -14.19
CA ASN A 137 29.04 0.35 -15.09
C ASN A 137 29.84 1.54 -14.53
N LYS A 138 30.62 1.35 -13.48
CA LYS A 138 31.56 2.35 -12.95
C LYS A 138 32.95 2.10 -13.51
N VAL A 139 33.66 3.19 -13.78
CA VAL A 139 35.04 3.17 -14.25
C VAL A 139 35.96 3.89 -13.24
N ASP A 140 37.22 3.50 -13.20
CA ASP A 140 38.27 4.16 -12.45
C ASP A 140 38.73 5.48 -13.13
N GLU A 141 39.72 6.17 -12.56
CA GLU A 141 40.28 7.41 -13.09
C GLU A 141 40.94 7.20 -14.44
N ASP A 142 41.39 5.99 -14.75
CA ASP A 142 42.04 5.59 -16.03
C ASP A 142 41.04 5.11 -17.08
N GLY A 143 39.73 5.04 -16.74
CA GLY A 143 38.66 4.63 -17.66
C GLY A 143 38.45 3.11 -17.76
N ASN A 144 39.07 2.30 -16.89
CA ASN A 144 38.84 0.86 -16.84
C ASN A 144 37.66 0.53 -15.94
N SER A 145 36.93 -0.55 -16.24
CA SER A 145 35.87 -1.05 -15.36
C SER A 145 36.44 -1.44 -13.99
N LEU A 146 35.71 -1.06 -12.93
CA LEU A 146 36.07 -1.47 -11.59
C LEU A 146 35.97 -2.99 -11.44
N SER A 147 36.84 -3.57 -10.62
CA SER A 147 36.71 -4.99 -10.19
C SER A 147 35.33 -5.22 -9.58
N LEU A 148 34.68 -6.34 -9.92
CA LEU A 148 33.28 -6.69 -9.59
C LEU A 148 32.23 -5.74 -10.20
N GLY A 149 32.62 -4.80 -11.07
CA GLY A 149 31.75 -3.81 -11.71
C GLY A 149 31.30 -4.22 -13.12
N GLY A 150 32.27 -4.42 -13.99
CA GLY A 150 32.03 -4.84 -15.37
C GLY A 150 31.04 -3.97 -16.17
N GLU A 151 30.86 -4.32 -17.45
CA GLU A 151 29.80 -3.77 -18.30
C GLU A 151 28.50 -4.57 -18.06
N PHE A 152 27.44 -3.89 -17.61
CA PHE A 152 26.15 -4.50 -17.26
C PHE A 152 25.04 -3.76 -18.01
N ALA A 153 24.40 -4.42 -18.95
CA ALA A 153 23.37 -3.84 -19.77
C ALA A 153 22.12 -3.52 -18.96
N LEU A 154 21.70 -2.26 -18.93
CA LEU A 154 20.48 -1.81 -18.24
C LEU A 154 19.52 -1.18 -19.27
N GLU A 155 18.32 -1.74 -19.39
CA GLU A 155 17.28 -1.26 -20.27
C GLU A 155 16.05 -0.82 -19.50
N LYS A 156 15.43 0.30 -19.91
CA LYS A 156 14.17 0.77 -19.31
C LYS A 156 13.06 -0.22 -19.61
N ASN A 157 12.40 -0.71 -18.57
CA ASN A 157 11.34 -1.69 -18.68
C ASN A 157 10.02 -1.15 -18.11
N GLU A 158 8.96 -1.18 -18.92
CA GLU A 158 7.63 -0.69 -18.53
C GLU A 158 7.03 -1.49 -17.35
N HIS A 159 7.27 -2.80 -17.29
CA HIS A 159 6.82 -3.67 -16.19
C HIS A 159 7.42 -3.25 -14.83
N PHE A 160 8.63 -2.69 -14.83
CA PHE A 160 9.31 -2.17 -13.64
C PHE A 160 9.23 -0.64 -13.55
N ASN A 161 8.12 -0.02 -13.95
CA ASN A 161 7.89 1.43 -13.90
C ASN A 161 8.98 2.27 -14.57
N LYS A 162 9.47 1.80 -15.73
CA LYS A 162 10.55 2.44 -16.52
C LYS A 162 11.90 2.47 -15.82
N LEU A 163 12.09 1.68 -14.75
CA LEU A 163 13.41 1.50 -14.18
C LEU A 163 14.35 0.82 -15.18
N PRO A 164 15.63 1.21 -15.21
CA PRO A 164 16.64 0.50 -16.00
C PRO A 164 17.01 -0.81 -15.28
N VAL A 165 16.68 -1.94 -15.88
CA VAL A 165 16.89 -3.29 -15.31
C VAL A 165 17.55 -4.21 -16.35
N ASN A 166 18.20 -5.27 -15.87
CA ASN A 166 18.70 -6.35 -16.70
C ASN A 166 17.88 -7.60 -16.46
N THR A 167 17.08 -7.99 -17.45
CA THR A 167 16.21 -9.18 -17.38
C THR A 167 16.93 -10.48 -17.75
N GLN A 168 18.21 -10.44 -18.05
CA GLN A 168 19.01 -11.62 -18.39
C GLN A 168 19.95 -12.04 -17.27
N LEU A 169 20.30 -11.13 -16.36
CA LEU A 169 21.25 -11.38 -15.29
C LEU A 169 20.73 -10.80 -13.98
N SER A 170 21.06 -11.48 -12.87
CA SER A 170 20.96 -10.96 -11.52
C SER A 170 22.24 -10.27 -11.09
N ASN A 171 22.21 -9.47 -10.04
CA ASN A 171 23.39 -8.91 -9.41
C ASN A 171 23.33 -9.05 -7.88
N ILE A 172 24.43 -8.78 -7.24
CA ILE A 172 24.60 -9.01 -5.81
C ILE A 172 24.85 -7.68 -5.09
N GLN A 173 24.17 -7.49 -3.98
CA GLN A 173 24.46 -6.46 -2.99
C GLN A 173 25.05 -7.13 -1.75
N VAL A 174 26.18 -6.64 -1.30
CA VAL A 174 26.83 -7.10 -0.05
C VAL A 174 26.44 -6.19 1.11
N PRO A 175 26.56 -6.64 2.37
CA PRO A 175 26.23 -5.80 3.53
C PRO A 175 26.97 -4.48 3.55
N THR A 176 28.29 -4.53 3.29
CA THR A 176 29.15 -3.36 3.01
C THR A 176 30.23 -3.75 2.02
N ASN A 177 30.77 -2.80 1.26
CA ASN A 177 31.82 -3.05 0.26
C ASN A 177 33.12 -3.59 0.86
N VAL A 178 33.30 -3.55 2.18
CA VAL A 178 34.46 -4.14 2.88
C VAL A 178 34.49 -5.66 2.71
N TYR A 179 33.32 -6.30 2.63
CA TYR A 179 33.19 -7.76 2.52
C TYR A 179 33.15 -8.28 1.08
N ASN A 180 33.39 -7.44 0.06
CA ASN A 180 33.32 -7.83 -1.36
C ASN A 180 34.17 -9.05 -1.73
N ARG A 181 35.27 -9.28 -1.03
CA ARG A 181 36.20 -10.41 -1.26
C ARG A 181 36.30 -11.33 -0.07
N ASP A 182 35.36 -11.27 0.84
CA ASP A 182 35.23 -12.22 1.92
C ASP A 182 34.98 -13.62 1.35
N THR A 183 35.66 -14.63 1.93
CA THR A 183 35.62 -16.00 1.40
C THR A 183 34.23 -16.60 1.41
N ASP A 184 33.44 -16.33 2.45
CA ASP A 184 32.10 -16.88 2.60
C ASP A 184 31.14 -16.23 1.59
N ILE A 185 31.31 -14.92 1.35
CA ILE A 185 30.51 -14.19 0.36
C ILE A 185 30.88 -14.64 -1.06
N VAL A 186 32.16 -14.83 -1.38
CA VAL A 186 32.60 -15.27 -2.70
C VAL A 186 32.08 -16.69 -3.02
N ASN A 187 32.17 -17.61 -2.05
CA ASN A 187 31.60 -18.97 -2.21
C ASN A 187 30.09 -18.95 -2.36
N GLY A 188 29.37 -18.14 -1.55
CA GLY A 188 27.93 -17.97 -1.67
C GLY A 188 27.50 -17.32 -3.00
N ALA A 189 28.25 -16.33 -3.48
CA ALA A 189 28.02 -15.70 -4.76
C ALA A 189 28.17 -16.70 -5.92
N TYR A 190 29.20 -17.52 -5.87
CA TYR A 190 29.42 -18.60 -6.86
C TYR A 190 28.29 -19.64 -6.82
N MET A 191 27.97 -20.18 -5.64
CA MET A 191 26.89 -21.15 -5.46
C MET A 191 25.54 -20.60 -5.96
N SER A 192 25.19 -19.38 -5.62
CA SER A 192 23.91 -18.77 -5.98
C SER A 192 23.80 -18.35 -7.46
N GLU A 193 24.89 -18.42 -8.26
CA GLU A 193 24.84 -18.13 -9.70
C GLU A 193 23.88 -19.06 -10.44
N ALA A 194 23.76 -20.30 -9.99
CA ALA A 194 22.82 -21.29 -10.52
C ALA A 194 21.34 -20.81 -10.49
N LEU A 195 21.01 -19.83 -9.67
CA LEU A 195 19.65 -19.26 -9.60
C LEU A 195 19.30 -18.38 -10.80
N ASN A 196 20.28 -17.89 -11.58
CA ASN A 196 19.99 -17.02 -12.74
C ASN A 196 19.02 -17.66 -13.73
N ASP A 197 19.24 -18.92 -14.09
CA ASP A 197 18.38 -19.64 -15.02
C ASP A 197 16.97 -19.83 -14.46
N VAL A 198 16.86 -20.06 -13.17
CA VAL A 198 15.58 -20.26 -12.47
C VAL A 198 14.81 -18.94 -12.37
N PHE A 199 15.47 -17.82 -12.10
CA PHE A 199 14.85 -16.49 -12.13
C PHE A 199 14.24 -16.18 -13.51
N ILE A 200 15.00 -16.42 -14.58
CA ILE A 200 14.54 -16.21 -15.94
C ILE A 200 13.39 -17.14 -16.30
N ASP A 201 13.47 -18.42 -15.93
CA ASP A 201 12.41 -19.40 -16.20
C ASP A 201 11.13 -19.07 -15.42
N ASN A 202 11.25 -18.68 -14.17
CA ASN A 202 10.11 -18.18 -13.38
C ASN A 202 9.44 -16.98 -14.04
N PHE A 203 10.22 -16.02 -14.51
CA PHE A 203 9.71 -14.81 -15.16
C PHE A 203 9.06 -15.12 -16.52
N LYS A 204 9.51 -16.18 -17.22
CA LYS A 204 8.85 -16.67 -18.44
C LYS A 204 7.53 -17.36 -18.14
N LYS A 205 7.46 -18.15 -17.06
CA LYS A 205 6.25 -18.90 -16.66
C LYS A 205 5.20 -17.99 -16.03
N ASP A 206 5.63 -17.00 -15.26
CA ASP A 206 4.75 -15.99 -14.66
C ASP A 206 5.33 -14.58 -14.91
N PRO A 207 4.98 -13.98 -16.04
CA PRO A 207 5.45 -12.66 -16.41
C PRO A 207 4.94 -11.53 -15.51
N THR A 208 3.99 -11.78 -14.60
CA THR A 208 3.51 -10.84 -13.61
C THR A 208 4.42 -10.78 -12.37
N LEU A 209 5.45 -11.62 -12.29
CA LEU A 209 6.47 -11.54 -11.25
C LEU A 209 7.20 -10.19 -11.31
N THR A 210 7.51 -9.66 -10.14
CA THR A 210 8.33 -8.46 -9.98
C THR A 210 9.75 -8.85 -9.58
N TRP A 211 10.17 -8.48 -8.37
CA TRP A 211 11.48 -8.80 -7.85
C TRP A 211 11.53 -10.25 -7.34
N GLN A 212 12.56 -10.97 -7.72
CA GLN A 212 12.89 -12.28 -7.18
C GLN A 212 14.28 -12.20 -6.56
N TYR A 213 14.48 -12.84 -5.42
CA TYR A 213 15.74 -12.68 -4.70
C TYR A 213 16.11 -13.89 -3.85
N PHE A 214 17.41 -13.95 -3.53
CA PHE A 214 18.00 -14.83 -2.55
C PHE A 214 18.80 -14.00 -1.54
N GLY A 215 18.40 -14.05 -0.28
CA GLY A 215 19.14 -13.47 0.84
C GLY A 215 19.94 -14.54 1.55
N SER A 216 21.26 -14.42 1.54
CA SER A 216 22.16 -15.40 2.17
C SER A 216 22.21 -15.25 3.68
N ALA A 217 22.47 -16.37 4.37
CA ALA A 217 22.81 -16.38 5.78
C ALA A 217 24.09 -15.58 6.11
N THR A 218 24.98 -15.37 5.15
CA THR A 218 26.17 -14.51 5.26
C THR A 218 25.88 -13.03 5.03
N GLY A 219 24.60 -12.66 4.72
CA GLY A 219 24.13 -11.29 4.60
C GLY A 219 24.13 -10.71 3.20
N PHE A 220 24.71 -11.33 2.18
CA PHE A 220 24.59 -10.82 0.82
C PHE A 220 23.19 -11.07 0.22
N PHE A 221 22.82 -10.23 -0.73
CA PHE A 221 21.52 -10.23 -1.37
C PHE A 221 21.66 -10.31 -2.89
N ARG A 222 21.20 -11.41 -3.49
CA ARG A 222 21.11 -11.58 -4.94
C ARG A 222 19.73 -11.17 -5.41
N LEU A 223 19.67 -10.22 -6.34
CA LEU A 223 18.42 -9.64 -6.84
C LEU A 223 18.27 -9.86 -8.34
N TYR A 224 17.08 -10.27 -8.77
CA TYR A 224 16.65 -10.37 -10.17
C TYR A 224 15.32 -9.61 -10.36
N PRO A 225 15.19 -8.84 -11.46
CA PRO A 225 16.21 -8.48 -12.44
C PRO A 225 17.32 -7.62 -11.83
N GLY A 226 18.52 -7.66 -12.46
CA GLY A 226 19.66 -6.88 -11.97
C GLY A 226 19.41 -5.38 -12.13
N ILE A 227 19.77 -4.59 -11.10
CA ILE A 227 19.66 -3.13 -11.07
C ILE A 227 20.92 -2.49 -10.53
N GLN A 228 21.13 -1.22 -10.87
CA GLN A 228 22.18 -0.42 -10.27
C GLN A 228 21.65 0.25 -8.98
N TRP A 229 22.35 0.03 -7.86
CA TRP A 229 22.07 0.70 -6.62
C TRP A 229 22.78 2.04 -6.56
N ILE A 230 22.06 3.05 -6.09
CA ILE A 230 22.57 4.42 -5.97
C ILE A 230 22.87 4.66 -4.49
N PRO A 231 24.10 5.09 -4.14
CA PRO A 231 24.45 5.43 -2.76
C PRO A 231 23.60 6.59 -2.25
N ASP A 232 23.42 6.64 -0.92
CA ASP A 232 22.83 7.78 -0.24
C ASP A 232 23.69 9.05 -0.34
N GLU A 233 23.26 10.13 0.30
CA GLU A 233 24.00 11.41 0.32
C GLU A 233 25.41 11.28 0.95
N ASN A 234 25.65 10.24 1.75
CA ASN A 234 26.93 9.95 2.39
C ASN A 234 27.85 9.05 1.55
N GLY A 235 27.37 8.60 0.38
CA GLY A 235 28.15 7.76 -0.55
C GLY A 235 28.33 6.30 -0.09
N VAL A 236 27.64 5.88 0.95
CA VAL A 236 27.71 4.52 1.51
C VAL A 236 26.37 3.83 1.41
N VAL A 237 26.35 2.59 0.93
CA VAL A 237 25.20 1.70 1.03
C VAL A 237 25.51 0.62 2.04
N THR A 238 24.73 0.56 3.10
CA THR A 238 24.72 -0.56 4.04
C THR A 238 23.41 -1.30 3.86
N PHE A 239 23.46 -2.54 3.42
CA PHE A 239 22.29 -3.38 3.24
C PHE A 239 22.59 -4.81 3.66
N ASP A 240 22.03 -5.20 4.79
CA ASP A 240 22.04 -6.57 5.26
C ASP A 240 20.64 -7.16 5.09
N CYS A 241 20.50 -8.19 4.26
CA CYS A 241 19.22 -8.84 4.00
C CYS A 241 18.65 -9.54 5.23
N ARG A 242 19.49 -9.94 6.19
CA ARG A 242 19.08 -10.66 7.39
C ARG A 242 18.21 -9.85 8.34
N ASN A 243 18.23 -8.51 8.26
CA ASN A 243 17.39 -7.63 9.07
C ASN A 243 16.06 -7.26 8.40
N ARG A 244 15.69 -7.91 7.30
CA ARG A 244 14.44 -7.71 6.59
C ARG A 244 13.34 -8.62 7.11
N ASN A 245 12.10 -8.10 7.19
CA ASN A 245 10.97 -8.86 7.73
C ASN A 245 10.76 -10.20 7.02
N TRP A 246 10.87 -10.22 5.69
CA TRP A 246 10.73 -11.45 4.91
C TRP A 246 11.82 -12.50 5.25
N TYR A 247 13.04 -12.06 5.56
CA TYR A 247 14.11 -12.96 5.97
C TYR A 247 13.86 -13.51 7.37
N ILE A 248 13.60 -12.64 8.33
CA ILE A 248 13.43 -13.00 9.74
C ILE A 248 12.23 -13.93 9.92
N GLN A 249 11.10 -13.63 9.30
CA GLN A 249 9.89 -14.44 9.41
C GLN A 249 10.03 -15.81 8.73
N ALA A 250 10.77 -15.91 7.62
CA ALA A 250 11.04 -17.18 6.97
C ALA A 250 12.12 -18.00 7.70
N ALA A 251 13.12 -17.34 8.27
CA ALA A 251 14.21 -18.01 8.98
C ALA A 251 13.81 -18.57 10.35
N THR A 252 12.80 -18.03 11.01
CA THR A 252 12.40 -18.43 12.36
C THR A 252 10.89 -18.54 12.50
N SER A 253 10.43 -19.59 13.21
CA SER A 253 9.04 -19.67 13.65
C SER A 253 8.72 -18.60 14.68
N PRO A 254 7.44 -18.27 14.92
CA PRO A 254 7.00 -17.33 15.94
C PRO A 254 7.65 -17.60 17.31
N LYS A 255 7.93 -16.54 18.05
CA LYS A 255 8.72 -16.63 19.29
C LYS A 255 8.20 -15.73 20.40
N ASP A 256 8.30 -16.25 21.63
CA ASP A 256 8.03 -15.55 22.87
C ASP A 256 9.35 -15.14 23.50
N VAL A 257 9.62 -13.85 23.61
CA VAL A 257 10.91 -13.30 23.99
C VAL A 257 10.79 -12.44 25.25
N VAL A 258 11.61 -12.76 26.26
CA VAL A 258 11.82 -11.87 27.40
C VAL A 258 13.24 -11.31 27.33
N ILE A 259 13.37 -10.00 27.15
CA ILE A 259 14.64 -9.29 27.15
C ILE A 259 14.97 -8.85 28.57
N VAL A 260 16.12 -9.29 29.07
CA VAL A 260 16.59 -9.02 30.43
C VAL A 260 17.82 -8.13 30.32
N VAL A 261 17.72 -6.89 30.76
CA VAL A 261 18.79 -5.90 30.66
C VAL A 261 19.37 -5.53 32.02
N ASP A 262 20.69 -5.56 32.13
CA ASP A 262 21.44 -5.09 33.25
C ASP A 262 21.47 -3.55 33.30
N VAL A 263 21.00 -2.99 34.41
CA VAL A 263 21.06 -1.53 34.66
C VAL A 263 21.83 -1.25 35.96
N SER A 264 22.74 -2.18 36.37
CA SER A 264 23.62 -2.01 37.53
C SER A 264 24.68 -0.92 37.29
N GLY A 265 25.38 -0.51 38.36
CA GLY A 265 26.35 0.56 38.31
C GLY A 265 27.52 0.30 37.37
N SER A 266 27.88 -0.99 37.13
CA SER A 266 28.94 -1.40 36.22
C SER A 266 28.64 -1.09 34.74
N MET A 267 27.36 -1.05 34.38
CA MET A 267 26.88 -0.72 33.03
C MET A 267 26.96 0.75 32.67
N LYS A 268 27.53 1.61 33.51
CA LYS A 268 27.59 3.06 33.31
C LYS A 268 28.37 3.45 32.04
N GLY A 269 27.84 4.43 31.31
CA GLY A 269 28.51 5.03 30.15
C GLY A 269 28.24 4.26 28.86
N LEU A 270 29.29 3.98 28.09
CA LEU A 270 29.17 3.36 26.77
C LEU A 270 28.50 1.97 26.81
N ARG A 271 28.68 1.20 27.89
CA ARG A 271 28.07 -0.12 28.05
C ARG A 271 26.54 -0.03 28.00
N LEU A 272 25.95 0.91 28.74
CA LEU A 272 24.49 1.12 28.69
C LEU A 272 24.01 1.56 27.29
N THR A 273 24.79 2.38 26.59
CA THR A 273 24.46 2.81 25.23
C THR A 273 24.47 1.62 24.26
N ILE A 274 25.48 0.74 24.36
CA ILE A 274 25.53 -0.49 23.56
C ILE A 274 24.35 -1.40 23.92
N ALA A 275 24.04 -1.57 25.21
CA ALA A 275 22.92 -2.40 25.65
C ALA A 275 21.56 -1.87 25.10
N LYS A 276 21.32 -0.57 25.15
CA LYS A 276 20.12 0.06 24.56
C LYS A 276 20.04 -0.20 23.06
N HIS A 277 21.15 -0.05 22.35
CA HIS A 277 21.20 -0.32 20.92
C HIS A 277 20.95 -1.79 20.61
N THR A 278 21.52 -2.70 21.41
CA THR A 278 21.26 -4.15 21.31
C THR A 278 19.79 -4.48 21.50
N ILE A 279 19.12 -3.89 22.50
CA ILE A 279 17.67 -4.07 22.71
C ILE A 279 16.88 -3.58 21.51
N ASN A 280 17.17 -2.38 21.02
CA ASN A 280 16.49 -1.82 19.87
C ASN A 280 16.66 -2.69 18.62
N THR A 281 17.87 -3.21 18.40
CA THR A 281 18.15 -4.16 17.30
C THR A 281 17.37 -5.47 17.47
N ILE A 282 17.27 -6.02 18.68
CA ILE A 282 16.45 -7.21 18.95
C ILE A 282 14.98 -6.92 18.65
N LEU A 283 14.43 -5.78 19.12
CA LEU A 283 13.06 -5.39 18.84
C LEU A 283 12.78 -5.25 17.34
N ASP A 284 13.76 -4.80 16.57
CA ASP A 284 13.62 -4.70 15.10
C ASP A 284 13.58 -6.07 14.40
N THR A 285 14.02 -7.14 15.08
CA THR A 285 13.91 -8.51 14.57
C THR A 285 12.60 -9.22 14.93
N LEU A 286 11.71 -8.58 15.66
CA LEU A 286 10.42 -9.14 16.05
C LEU A 286 9.30 -8.67 15.11
N GLY A 287 8.33 -9.52 14.85
CA GLY A 287 7.17 -9.24 14.03
C GLY A 287 5.83 -9.42 14.78
N GLU A 288 4.73 -9.23 14.08
CA GLU A 288 3.37 -9.31 14.64
C GLU A 288 2.99 -10.68 15.23
N ASN A 289 3.67 -11.74 14.81
CA ASN A 289 3.44 -13.09 15.33
C ASN A 289 4.29 -13.40 16.57
N ASP A 290 5.21 -12.50 16.95
CA ASP A 290 6.06 -12.64 18.11
C ASP A 290 5.46 -11.91 19.33
N PHE A 291 5.84 -12.36 20.52
CA PHE A 291 5.46 -11.74 21.77
C PHE A 291 6.68 -11.35 22.57
N VAL A 292 6.65 -10.21 23.24
CA VAL A 292 7.82 -9.64 23.92
C VAL A 292 7.45 -8.98 25.24
N ASN A 293 8.40 -8.99 26.17
CA ASN A 293 8.47 -8.10 27.32
C ASN A 293 9.92 -7.78 27.68
N ILE A 294 10.13 -6.65 28.35
CA ILE A 294 11.47 -6.19 28.74
C ILE A 294 11.52 -5.98 30.26
N ILE A 295 12.51 -6.62 30.86
CA ILE A 295 12.80 -6.55 32.30
C ILE A 295 14.19 -5.90 32.50
N ALA A 296 14.22 -4.80 33.24
CA ALA A 296 15.49 -4.21 33.72
C ALA A 296 15.75 -4.66 35.17
N TYR A 297 16.98 -5.05 35.44
CA TYR A 297 17.38 -5.49 36.77
C TYR A 297 18.60 -4.75 37.33
N SER A 298 18.59 -4.58 38.63
CA SER A 298 19.69 -4.16 39.48
C SER A 298 19.56 -4.87 40.84
N ASP A 299 19.45 -4.18 41.96
CA ASP A 299 19.11 -4.77 43.26
C ASP A 299 17.72 -5.39 43.28
N TYR A 300 16.85 -4.96 42.38
CA TYR A 300 15.46 -5.37 42.21
C TYR A 300 15.13 -5.49 40.71
N VAL A 301 14.04 -6.19 40.44
CA VAL A 301 13.51 -6.33 39.09
C VAL A 301 12.47 -5.24 38.81
N ARG A 302 12.59 -4.60 37.64
CA ARG A 302 11.63 -3.61 37.15
C ARG A 302 11.19 -3.98 35.75
N TYR A 303 9.89 -4.03 35.51
CA TYR A 303 9.36 -4.06 34.16
C TYR A 303 9.59 -2.69 33.50
N VAL A 304 10.07 -2.68 32.29
CA VAL A 304 10.31 -1.43 31.53
C VAL A 304 8.98 -0.73 31.30
N GLU A 305 7.92 -1.50 30.95
CA GLU A 305 6.54 -1.01 30.99
C GLU A 305 5.76 -1.66 32.14
N PRO A 306 5.43 -0.90 33.19
CA PRO A 306 4.72 -1.45 34.36
C PRO A 306 3.34 -2.04 34.07
N CYS A 307 2.65 -1.56 33.03
CA CYS A 307 1.35 -2.09 32.61
C CYS A 307 1.41 -3.50 32.08
N PHE A 308 2.58 -3.95 31.58
CA PHE A 308 2.79 -5.29 31.03
C PHE A 308 3.38 -6.27 32.06
N LYS A 309 3.21 -5.99 33.33
CA LYS A 309 3.73 -6.83 34.39
C LYS A 309 3.15 -8.25 34.35
N GLY A 310 4.02 -9.27 34.28
CA GLY A 310 3.65 -10.69 34.33
C GLY A 310 3.05 -11.24 33.03
N THR A 311 3.05 -10.48 31.94
CA THR A 311 2.54 -10.93 30.64
C THR A 311 3.51 -10.64 29.52
N LEU A 312 3.24 -11.22 28.34
CA LEU A 312 3.87 -10.86 27.08
C LEU A 312 2.86 -10.10 26.23
N VAL A 313 3.34 -9.14 25.46
CA VAL A 313 2.53 -8.38 24.50
C VAL A 313 2.97 -8.68 23.08
N GLN A 314 2.05 -8.62 22.14
CA GLN A 314 2.35 -8.79 20.72
C GLN A 314 3.40 -7.76 20.28
N ALA A 315 4.40 -8.20 19.54
CA ALA A 315 5.48 -7.33 19.06
C ALA A 315 5.09 -6.59 17.77
N ASP A 316 3.91 -5.97 17.77
CA ASP A 316 3.50 -5.06 16.71
C ASP A 316 4.35 -3.79 16.70
N LEU A 317 4.22 -2.98 15.66
CA LEU A 317 5.03 -1.78 15.50
C LEU A 317 4.82 -0.79 16.65
N ASP A 318 3.59 -0.61 17.12
CA ASP A 318 3.25 0.34 18.18
C ASP A 318 3.89 -0.07 19.51
N ASN A 319 3.81 -1.34 19.88
CA ASN A 319 4.44 -1.86 21.10
C ASN A 319 5.97 -1.81 21.01
N ARG A 320 6.55 -2.15 19.85
CA ARG A 320 8.01 -2.07 19.66
C ARG A 320 8.54 -0.66 19.80
N GLU A 321 7.89 0.32 19.14
CA GLU A 321 8.27 1.72 19.24
C GLU A 321 8.06 2.28 20.66
N HIS A 322 6.99 1.85 21.34
CA HIS A 322 6.76 2.20 22.75
C HIS A 322 7.90 1.68 23.65
N PHE A 323 8.31 0.42 23.49
CA PHE A 323 9.46 -0.12 24.23
C PHE A 323 10.76 0.62 23.93
N LYS A 324 11.05 0.97 22.68
CA LYS A 324 12.25 1.75 22.33
C LYS A 324 12.31 3.09 23.07
N LEU A 325 11.19 3.81 23.15
CA LEU A 325 11.09 5.06 23.90
C LEU A 325 11.42 4.85 25.38
N LEU A 326 10.87 3.80 26.00
CA LEU A 326 11.11 3.50 27.41
C LEU A 326 12.55 2.99 27.68
N VAL A 327 13.14 2.26 26.74
CA VAL A 327 14.53 1.82 26.81
C VAL A 327 15.49 3.00 26.81
N ASP A 328 15.20 4.05 26.06
CA ASP A 328 16.00 5.29 26.05
C ASP A 328 15.99 6.01 27.40
N GLU A 329 14.98 5.79 28.22
CA GLU A 329 14.88 6.35 29.58
C GLU A 329 15.58 5.52 30.67
N LEU A 330 16.22 4.36 30.32
CA LEU A 330 16.91 3.51 31.27
C LEU A 330 18.15 4.20 31.85
N HIS A 331 18.28 4.13 33.17
CA HIS A 331 19.39 4.67 33.93
C HIS A 331 20.00 3.62 34.86
N VAL A 332 21.33 3.69 35.01
CA VAL A 332 22.07 2.76 35.87
C VAL A 332 21.89 3.08 37.34
N LYS A 333 21.69 2.03 38.17
CA LYS A 333 21.58 2.13 39.62
C LYS A 333 21.74 0.76 40.29
N GLY A 334 22.46 0.71 41.43
CA GLY A 334 22.53 -0.48 42.29
C GLY A 334 23.54 -1.55 41.88
N GLU A 335 23.41 -2.75 42.45
CA GLU A 335 24.19 -3.94 42.11
C GLU A 335 23.38 -4.91 41.25
N GLY A 336 24.03 -5.63 40.32
CA GLY A 336 23.34 -6.54 39.40
C GLY A 336 23.03 -7.90 40.06
N LYS A 337 21.73 -8.20 40.25
CA LYS A 337 21.26 -9.51 40.73
C LYS A 337 20.53 -10.26 39.64
N VAL A 338 21.27 -10.89 38.75
CA VAL A 338 20.77 -11.60 37.55
C VAL A 338 19.79 -12.73 37.90
N LYS A 339 20.05 -13.45 38.97
CA LYS A 339 19.27 -14.63 39.39
C LYS A 339 17.77 -14.30 39.61
N ILE A 340 17.47 -13.14 40.21
CA ILE A 340 16.11 -12.72 40.48
C ILE A 340 15.38 -12.42 39.15
N ALA A 341 16.05 -11.73 38.20
CA ALA A 341 15.53 -11.42 36.89
C ALA A 341 15.26 -12.67 36.04
N MET A 342 16.20 -13.65 36.10
CA MET A 342 16.01 -14.91 35.41
C MET A 342 14.80 -15.70 35.95
N LYS A 343 14.63 -15.78 37.27
CA LYS A 343 13.43 -16.41 37.87
C LYS A 343 12.15 -15.75 37.44
N GLU A 344 12.12 -14.43 37.39
CA GLU A 344 10.93 -13.66 36.92
C GLU A 344 10.65 -13.93 35.45
N SER A 345 11.66 -13.96 34.59
CA SER A 345 11.54 -14.27 33.17
C SER A 345 10.95 -15.64 32.90
N PHE A 346 11.44 -16.65 33.60
CA PHE A 346 10.88 -18.01 33.49
C PHE A 346 9.45 -18.10 33.98
N LYS A 347 9.06 -17.37 35.05
CA LYS A 347 7.68 -17.31 35.52
C LYS A 347 6.77 -16.75 34.45
N ILE A 348 7.12 -15.62 33.80
CA ILE A 348 6.34 -15.03 32.73
C ILE A 348 6.12 -16.03 31.59
N LEU A 349 7.19 -16.63 31.08
CA LEU A 349 7.11 -17.59 29.99
C LEU A 349 6.28 -18.82 30.32
N ASN A 350 6.41 -19.34 31.53
CA ASN A 350 5.64 -20.51 32.01
C ASN A 350 4.15 -20.15 32.24
N GLU A 351 3.84 -18.99 32.80
CA GLU A 351 2.48 -18.53 33.01
C GLU A 351 1.75 -18.27 31.70
N VAL A 352 2.41 -17.59 30.76
CA VAL A 352 1.87 -17.33 29.42
C VAL A 352 1.59 -18.63 28.66
N ALA A 353 2.51 -19.59 28.71
CA ALA A 353 2.32 -20.91 28.10
C ALA A 353 1.20 -21.72 28.76
N ALA A 354 1.07 -21.67 30.08
CA ALA A 354 0.01 -22.36 30.82
C ALA A 354 -1.38 -21.79 30.53
N LEU A 355 -1.48 -20.47 30.27
CA LEU A 355 -2.72 -19.80 29.90
C LEU A 355 -3.06 -19.95 28.39
N GLY A 356 -2.20 -20.58 27.60
CA GLY A 356 -2.38 -20.66 26.15
C GLY A 356 -2.25 -19.32 25.45
N GLN A 357 -1.51 -18.38 26.03
CA GLN A 357 -1.19 -17.07 25.48
C GLN A 357 0.20 -17.09 24.84
N GLY A 358 0.52 -16.08 24.01
CA GLY A 358 1.77 -16.04 23.29
C GLY A 358 1.74 -16.82 21.97
N SER A 359 2.92 -17.01 21.37
CA SER A 359 3.09 -17.70 20.08
C SER A 359 2.92 -19.21 20.18
N LEU A 360 3.13 -19.77 21.37
CA LEU A 360 3.17 -21.23 21.65
C LEU A 360 4.21 -22.03 20.85
N CYS A 361 5.14 -21.34 20.21
CA CYS A 361 6.23 -21.95 19.41
C CYS A 361 7.57 -21.89 20.16
N ASN A 362 8.46 -20.97 19.76
CA ASN A 362 9.77 -20.83 20.40
C ASN A 362 9.68 -19.94 21.64
N GLN A 363 10.42 -20.27 22.68
CA GLN A 363 10.58 -19.46 23.88
C GLN A 363 12.04 -19.09 24.09
N ALA A 364 12.32 -17.81 24.32
CA ALA A 364 13.67 -17.31 24.47
C ALA A 364 13.79 -16.26 25.59
N ILE A 365 14.89 -16.31 26.31
CA ILE A 365 15.35 -15.23 27.20
C ILE A 365 16.61 -14.63 26.60
N MET A 366 16.65 -13.31 26.46
CA MET A 366 17.79 -12.56 25.94
C MET A 366 18.43 -11.76 27.08
N LEU A 367 19.52 -12.28 27.63
CA LEU A 367 20.23 -11.66 28.74
C LEU A 367 21.32 -10.72 28.23
N ILE A 368 21.22 -9.45 28.57
CA ILE A 368 22.17 -8.39 28.21
C ILE A 368 22.83 -7.89 29.48
N THR A 369 24.13 -8.19 29.65
CA THR A 369 24.87 -7.92 30.90
C THR A 369 26.33 -7.66 30.61
N ASP A 370 27.06 -7.06 31.54
CA ASP A 370 28.55 -6.98 31.52
C ASP A 370 29.24 -8.06 32.34
N GLY A 371 28.48 -8.99 32.92
CA GLY A 371 29.00 -10.16 33.67
C GLY A 371 27.96 -10.79 34.58
N ALA A 372 28.23 -12.01 35.02
CA ALA A 372 27.38 -12.73 35.95
C ALA A 372 28.28 -13.50 36.95
N MET A 373 28.15 -13.24 38.26
CA MET A 373 28.97 -13.84 39.30
C MET A 373 28.23 -14.94 40.08
N GLU A 374 26.91 -15.06 39.89
CA GLU A 374 26.05 -15.97 40.65
C GLU A 374 26.05 -17.39 40.06
N ASP A 375 25.73 -18.39 40.88
CA ASP A 375 25.43 -19.74 40.43
C ASP A 375 23.95 -19.84 40.04
N PHE A 376 23.67 -20.35 38.82
CA PHE A 376 22.34 -20.41 38.23
C PHE A 376 21.78 -21.84 38.14
N GLN A 377 22.54 -22.86 38.58
CA GLN A 377 22.13 -24.26 38.41
C GLN A 377 20.72 -24.52 39.02
N ASP A 378 20.48 -24.03 40.22
CA ASP A 378 19.19 -24.19 40.91
C ASP A 378 18.01 -23.56 40.17
N VAL A 379 18.22 -22.44 39.47
CA VAL A 379 17.18 -21.77 38.67
C VAL A 379 16.81 -22.60 37.45
N PHE A 380 17.81 -23.16 36.78
CA PHE A 380 17.54 -23.94 35.58
C PHE A 380 16.97 -25.31 35.89
N GLU A 381 17.39 -25.95 37.00
CA GLU A 381 16.80 -27.19 37.52
C GLU A 381 15.31 -27.00 37.90
N GLU A 382 14.96 -25.84 38.46
CA GLU A 382 13.60 -25.53 38.89
C GLU A 382 12.67 -25.21 37.71
N PHE A 383 13.15 -24.46 36.67
CA PHE A 383 12.28 -23.86 35.65
C PHE A 383 12.48 -24.39 34.23
N ASN A 384 13.62 -24.94 33.87
CA ASN A 384 13.96 -25.23 32.45
C ASN A 384 14.46 -26.67 32.21
N TRP A 385 15.13 -27.27 33.15
CA TRP A 385 15.67 -28.61 32.99
C TRP A 385 14.67 -29.69 33.46
N PRO A 386 14.71 -30.93 32.86
CA PRO A 386 15.67 -31.42 31.85
C PRO A 386 15.31 -31.06 30.40
N GLU A 387 14.07 -30.62 30.08
CA GLU A 387 13.58 -30.46 28.71
C GLU A 387 14.28 -29.34 27.95
N ARG A 388 14.67 -28.28 28.66
CA ARG A 388 15.33 -27.09 28.10
C ARG A 388 14.46 -26.45 27.00
N ARG A 389 13.19 -26.21 27.34
CA ARG A 389 12.20 -25.60 26.41
C ARG A 389 12.51 -24.15 26.11
N VAL A 390 12.96 -23.40 27.12
CA VAL A 390 13.36 -22.01 26.97
C VAL A 390 14.82 -21.92 26.58
N ARG A 391 15.12 -21.28 25.47
CA ARG A 391 16.50 -21.00 25.05
C ARG A 391 16.99 -19.72 25.71
N VAL A 392 18.26 -19.70 26.15
CA VAL A 392 18.83 -18.51 26.78
C VAL A 392 20.00 -17.99 25.94
N PHE A 393 19.81 -16.82 25.35
CA PHE A 393 20.83 -16.10 24.61
C PHE A 393 21.48 -15.06 25.51
N THR A 394 22.79 -14.95 25.43
CA THR A 394 23.53 -14.06 26.31
C THR A 394 24.42 -13.12 25.52
N TYR A 395 24.30 -11.83 25.78
CA TYR A 395 25.07 -10.76 25.18
C TYR A 395 25.94 -10.10 26.22
N LEU A 396 27.26 -10.38 26.17
CA LEU A 396 28.24 -9.75 27.05
C LEU A 396 28.66 -8.40 26.50
N ILE A 397 28.38 -7.34 27.25
CA ILE A 397 28.58 -5.96 26.81
C ILE A 397 29.87 -5.39 27.36
N GLY A 398 30.71 -4.83 26.49
CA GLY A 398 31.91 -4.09 26.88
C GLY A 398 33.20 -4.74 26.37
N ARG A 399 34.33 -4.10 26.62
CA ARG A 399 35.65 -4.55 26.14
C ARG A 399 36.32 -5.59 27.04
N GLU A 400 35.86 -5.69 28.28
CA GLU A 400 36.46 -6.60 29.28
C GLU A 400 35.67 -7.92 29.27
N MET A 401 36.38 -9.02 29.17
CA MET A 401 35.81 -10.37 29.19
C MET A 401 35.82 -11.00 30.62
N THR A 402 35.83 -10.16 31.63
CA THR A 402 35.77 -10.59 33.04
C THR A 402 34.43 -11.30 33.27
N PHE A 403 34.44 -12.50 33.83
CA PHE A 403 33.27 -13.35 34.08
C PHE A 403 32.51 -13.85 32.81
N ALA A 404 33.17 -13.88 31.67
CA ALA A 404 32.61 -14.43 30.43
C ALA A 404 32.25 -15.91 30.57
N ASP A 405 32.96 -16.67 31.35
CA ASP A 405 32.73 -18.11 31.50
C ASP A 405 31.37 -18.45 32.09
N ASN A 406 30.89 -17.70 33.08
CA ASN A 406 29.54 -17.90 33.63
C ASN A 406 28.45 -17.54 32.62
N VAL A 407 28.66 -16.46 31.88
CA VAL A 407 27.70 -16.02 30.85
C VAL A 407 27.64 -17.03 29.71
N LYS A 408 28.77 -17.57 29.28
CA LYS A 408 28.87 -18.69 28.32
C LYS A 408 28.18 -19.95 28.85
N TRP A 409 28.43 -20.30 30.11
CA TRP A 409 27.82 -21.46 30.75
C TRP A 409 26.30 -21.39 30.75
N ILE A 410 25.72 -20.20 31.03
CA ILE A 410 24.28 -19.96 30.97
C ILE A 410 23.73 -20.28 29.57
N ALA A 411 24.33 -19.73 28.53
CA ALA A 411 23.87 -19.93 27.16
C ALA A 411 24.00 -21.40 26.72
N CYS A 412 25.16 -22.00 26.92
CA CYS A 412 25.48 -23.37 26.48
C CYS A 412 24.58 -24.42 27.15
N ASN A 413 24.26 -24.27 28.42
CA ASN A 413 23.43 -25.22 29.16
C ASN A 413 21.94 -25.10 28.88
N ASN A 414 21.49 -24.03 28.18
CA ASN A 414 20.11 -23.78 27.85
C ASN A 414 19.86 -23.69 26.34
N LYS A 415 20.59 -24.42 25.51
CA LYS A 415 20.43 -24.51 24.03
C LYS A 415 20.44 -23.14 23.35
N GLY A 416 21.14 -22.17 23.91
CA GLY A 416 21.25 -20.82 23.40
C GLY A 416 22.57 -20.51 22.71
N TYR A 417 22.91 -19.26 22.65
CA TYR A 417 24.13 -18.75 22.05
C TYR A 417 24.69 -17.59 22.88
N TYR A 418 26.03 -17.56 23.00
CA TYR A 418 26.77 -16.49 23.66
C TYR A 418 27.43 -15.60 22.61
N THR A 419 27.31 -14.29 22.75
CA THR A 419 28.06 -13.35 21.94
C THR A 419 28.64 -12.21 22.77
N HIS A 420 29.77 -11.68 22.32
CA HIS A 420 30.45 -10.55 22.94
C HIS A 420 30.29 -9.31 22.07
N VAL A 421 29.67 -8.26 22.62
CA VAL A 421 29.42 -7.01 21.92
C VAL A 421 30.31 -5.91 22.50
N SER A 422 31.38 -5.59 21.81
CA SER A 422 32.41 -4.66 22.28
C SER A 422 32.16 -3.20 21.82
N THR A 423 31.59 -3.03 20.66
CA THR A 423 31.33 -1.71 20.04
C THR A 423 29.91 -1.60 19.49
N LEU A 424 29.45 -0.39 19.15
CA LEU A 424 28.16 -0.17 18.49
C LEU A 424 28.13 -0.75 17.07
N ALA A 425 29.27 -0.84 16.40
CA ALA A 425 29.36 -1.40 15.06
C ALA A 425 29.11 -2.93 15.06
N ASP A 426 29.50 -3.61 16.14
CA ASP A 426 29.38 -5.06 16.25
C ASP A 426 27.92 -5.51 16.57
N VAL A 427 27.05 -4.59 16.99
CA VAL A 427 25.72 -4.94 17.52
C VAL A 427 24.90 -5.68 16.47
N GLN A 428 24.80 -5.14 15.26
CA GLN A 428 23.91 -5.69 14.25
C GLN A 428 24.32 -7.10 13.85
N GLU A 429 25.60 -7.34 13.60
CA GLU A 429 26.12 -8.64 13.22
C GLU A 429 25.93 -9.68 14.34
N ASN A 430 26.32 -9.32 15.56
CA ASN A 430 26.24 -10.24 16.72
C ASN A 430 24.80 -10.53 17.16
N VAL A 431 23.87 -9.57 17.01
CA VAL A 431 22.46 -9.80 17.37
C VAL A 431 21.79 -10.79 16.43
N MET A 432 22.11 -10.78 15.15
CA MET A 432 21.46 -11.65 14.14
C MET A 432 21.77 -13.13 14.32
N GLU A 433 22.86 -13.50 15.02
CA GLU A 433 23.26 -14.90 15.23
C GLU A 433 22.21 -15.76 15.95
N TYR A 434 21.36 -15.17 16.80
CA TYR A 434 20.32 -15.93 17.48
C TYR A 434 19.26 -16.51 16.52
N LEU A 435 19.04 -15.87 15.37
CA LEU A 435 18.12 -16.34 14.34
C LEU A 435 18.55 -17.70 13.79
N HIS A 436 19.85 -17.88 13.56
CA HIS A 436 20.39 -19.15 13.10
C HIS A 436 20.23 -20.29 14.13
N VAL A 437 20.28 -19.97 15.42
CA VAL A 437 20.05 -20.95 16.49
C VAL A 437 18.54 -21.30 16.57
N LEU A 438 17.66 -20.33 16.43
CA LEU A 438 16.22 -20.56 16.43
C LEU A 438 15.72 -21.29 15.17
N SER A 439 16.40 -21.17 14.05
CA SER A 439 16.05 -21.87 12.81
C SER A 439 16.33 -23.39 12.86
N ARG A 440 17.25 -23.85 13.69
CA ARG A 440 17.70 -25.26 13.75
C ARG A 440 16.57 -26.30 13.85
N PRO A 441 15.52 -26.13 14.68
CA PRO A 441 14.43 -27.10 14.72
C PRO A 441 13.71 -27.24 13.37
N MET A 442 13.46 -26.14 12.65
CA MET A 442 12.84 -26.17 11.32
C MET A 442 13.71 -26.90 10.31
N VAL A 443 15.02 -26.62 10.31
CA VAL A 443 15.97 -27.29 9.41
C VAL A 443 16.03 -28.79 9.66
N ILE A 444 16.11 -29.21 10.94
CA ILE A 444 16.16 -30.64 11.31
C ILE A 444 14.88 -31.37 10.94
N ASN A 445 13.74 -30.73 11.06
CA ASN A 445 12.44 -31.30 10.70
C ASN A 445 12.14 -31.20 9.18
N HIS A 446 12.98 -30.50 8.42
CA HIS A 446 12.75 -30.15 7.01
C HIS A 446 11.42 -29.39 6.78
N ASP A 447 11.08 -28.52 7.70
CA ASP A 447 9.87 -27.72 7.62
C ASP A 447 10.10 -26.48 6.69
N HIS A 448 9.75 -26.66 5.43
CA HIS A 448 9.83 -25.60 4.39
C HIS A 448 8.54 -24.80 4.35
N ASP A 449 8.23 -24.08 5.42
CA ASP A 449 7.04 -23.25 5.47
C ASP A 449 7.18 -22.00 4.59
N ILE A 450 6.16 -21.73 3.78
CA ILE A 450 6.04 -20.50 3.02
C ILE A 450 5.43 -19.45 3.93
N ILE A 451 6.07 -18.30 4.00
CA ILE A 451 5.56 -17.16 4.76
C ILE A 451 5.15 -16.02 3.85
N TRP A 452 4.17 -15.25 4.30
CA TRP A 452 3.74 -13.99 3.72
C TRP A 452 3.96 -12.88 4.73
N THR A 453 4.57 -11.78 4.27
CA THR A 453 4.82 -10.63 5.15
C THR A 453 3.62 -9.72 5.23
N GLU A 454 3.63 -8.86 6.22
CA GLU A 454 2.74 -7.69 6.30
C GLU A 454 3.00 -6.73 5.11
N ALA A 455 2.10 -5.76 4.92
CA ALA A 455 2.32 -4.70 3.95
C ALA A 455 3.52 -3.82 4.36
N TYR A 456 4.46 -3.62 3.46
CA TYR A 456 5.62 -2.76 3.69
C TYR A 456 6.00 -1.96 2.44
N MET A 457 6.81 -0.93 2.66
CA MET A 457 7.44 -0.18 1.58
C MET A 457 8.95 -0.38 1.65
N ASP A 458 9.55 -0.89 0.58
CA ASP A 458 10.99 -0.92 0.47
C ASP A 458 11.51 0.43 -0.06
N THR A 459 12.05 1.24 0.85
CA THR A 459 12.61 2.56 0.53
C THR A 459 14.02 2.46 -0.05
N VAL A 460 14.70 1.34 0.13
CA VAL A 460 16.10 1.15 -0.27
C VAL A 460 16.21 0.73 -1.73
N LEU A 461 15.38 -0.24 -2.16
CA LEU A 461 15.32 -0.67 -3.56
C LEU A 461 14.76 0.42 -4.49
N PHE A 462 13.94 1.33 -3.97
CA PHE A 462 13.16 2.28 -4.75
C PHE A 462 13.50 3.75 -4.46
N ASN A 463 14.71 4.06 -4.08
CA ASN A 463 15.17 5.43 -3.78
C ASN A 463 15.26 6.34 -5.03
N THR A 464 14.43 6.11 -6.03
CA THR A 464 14.31 6.96 -7.21
C THR A 464 13.10 7.88 -7.08
N GLN A 465 13.30 9.17 -7.31
CA GLN A 465 12.33 10.27 -7.22
C GLN A 465 11.03 10.10 -8.04
N ALA A 466 10.88 9.02 -8.79
CA ALA A 466 9.77 8.79 -9.72
C ALA A 466 8.71 7.82 -9.21
N GLN A 467 8.83 7.25 -8.01
CA GLN A 467 7.90 6.22 -7.57
C GLN A 467 6.92 6.73 -6.54
N SER A 468 5.64 6.66 -6.92
CA SER A 468 4.53 6.61 -5.99
C SER A 468 4.79 5.50 -4.97
N LEU A 469 4.54 5.77 -3.69
CA LEU A 469 4.57 4.84 -2.58
C LEU A 469 3.92 3.50 -2.97
N LEU A 470 4.74 2.51 -3.31
CA LEU A 470 4.27 1.19 -3.69
C LEU A 470 4.31 0.30 -2.44
N LEU A 471 3.12 -0.04 -1.95
CA LEU A 471 2.98 -1.03 -0.88
C LEU A 471 3.08 -2.43 -1.48
N MET A 472 3.86 -3.28 -0.81
CA MET A 472 4.11 -4.65 -1.20
C MET A 472 3.90 -5.60 -0.03
N THR A 473 3.61 -6.85 -0.33
CA THR A 473 3.82 -8.01 0.54
C THR A 473 4.84 -8.92 -0.13
N SER A 474 5.56 -9.69 0.64
CA SER A 474 6.53 -10.65 0.12
C SER A 474 6.14 -12.07 0.50
N VAL A 475 6.29 -12.98 -0.45
CA VAL A 475 6.28 -14.41 -0.18
C VAL A 475 7.70 -14.91 -0.10
N ALA A 476 8.04 -15.59 0.97
CA ALA A 476 9.39 -16.07 1.22
C ALA A 476 9.40 -17.49 1.77
N MET A 477 10.53 -18.17 1.59
CA MET A 477 10.73 -19.54 2.00
C MET A 477 12.19 -19.76 2.43
N PRO A 478 12.46 -20.46 3.54
CA PRO A 478 13.82 -20.76 3.96
C PRO A 478 14.45 -21.80 3.05
N VAL A 479 15.77 -21.74 2.94
CA VAL A 479 16.62 -22.65 2.17
C VAL A 479 17.58 -23.36 3.11
N PHE A 480 17.59 -24.68 3.08
CA PHE A 480 18.36 -25.52 3.98
C PHE A 480 19.48 -26.28 3.27
N SER A 481 20.58 -26.53 3.96
CA SER A 481 21.61 -27.41 3.41
C SER A 481 21.15 -28.88 3.44
N LYS A 482 21.28 -29.56 2.28
CA LYS A 482 20.98 -31.00 2.12
C LYS A 482 22.20 -31.89 2.30
N LYS A 483 23.37 -31.34 2.60
CA LYS A 483 24.61 -32.13 2.78
C LYS A 483 24.50 -33.02 4.02
N GLU A 484 24.88 -34.30 3.88
CA GLU A 484 24.81 -35.27 4.99
C GLU A 484 25.62 -34.84 6.23
N GLU A 485 26.76 -34.18 6.04
CA GLU A 485 27.61 -33.67 7.11
C GLU A 485 26.94 -32.56 7.92
N THR A 486 26.03 -31.80 7.33
CA THR A 486 25.36 -30.65 7.93
C THR A 486 23.96 -30.96 8.47
N LEU A 487 23.32 -32.04 8.04
CA LEU A 487 21.98 -32.45 8.47
C LEU A 487 21.79 -32.50 9.99
N SER A 488 22.84 -33.03 10.72
CA SER A 488 22.77 -33.07 12.17
C SER A 488 22.92 -31.71 12.87
N HIS A 489 23.42 -30.69 12.18
CA HIS A 489 23.67 -29.36 12.74
C HIS A 489 22.57 -28.35 12.37
N GLY A 490 21.79 -28.63 11.36
CA GLY A 490 20.71 -27.75 10.90
C GLY A 490 21.24 -26.42 10.39
N ILE A 491 21.73 -26.36 9.14
CA ILE A 491 22.30 -25.14 8.56
C ILE A 491 21.27 -24.47 7.63
N LEU A 492 20.91 -23.24 7.98
CA LEU A 492 20.16 -22.34 7.11
C LEU A 492 21.14 -21.69 6.11
N LEU A 493 20.91 -21.88 4.82
CA LEU A 493 21.70 -21.26 3.75
C LEU A 493 21.24 -19.82 3.47
N GLY A 494 19.96 -19.58 3.63
CA GLY A 494 19.37 -18.29 3.39
C GLY A 494 17.86 -18.37 3.20
N VAL A 495 17.31 -17.35 2.59
CA VAL A 495 15.86 -17.22 2.30
C VAL A 495 15.67 -16.76 0.86
N VAL A 496 14.80 -17.42 0.14
CA VAL A 496 14.35 -16.99 -1.20
C VAL A 496 12.99 -16.32 -1.11
N GLY A 497 12.70 -15.37 -2.00
CA GLY A 497 11.43 -14.70 -2.00
C GLY A 497 11.12 -13.95 -3.29
N THR A 498 9.88 -13.49 -3.37
CA THR A 498 9.42 -12.56 -4.39
C THR A 498 8.42 -11.57 -3.80
N ASP A 499 8.41 -10.35 -4.34
CA ASP A 499 7.50 -9.30 -3.90
C ASP A 499 6.22 -9.31 -4.72
N VAL A 500 5.11 -8.97 -4.07
CA VAL A 500 3.80 -8.81 -4.70
C VAL A 500 3.25 -7.42 -4.37
N ALA A 501 3.06 -6.61 -5.40
CA ALA A 501 2.47 -5.29 -5.23
C ALA A 501 1.00 -5.42 -4.84
N LEU A 502 0.59 -4.79 -3.72
CA LEU A 502 -0.79 -4.84 -3.25
C LEU A 502 -1.79 -4.27 -4.27
N ARG A 503 -1.33 -3.32 -5.10
CA ARG A 503 -2.13 -2.77 -6.19
C ARG A 503 -2.55 -3.84 -7.20
N GLU A 504 -1.64 -4.74 -7.54
CA GLU A 504 -1.93 -5.84 -8.48
C GLU A 504 -2.92 -6.84 -7.87
N LEU A 505 -2.77 -7.12 -6.58
CA LEU A 505 -3.71 -7.98 -5.86
C LEU A 505 -5.12 -7.37 -5.81
N MET A 506 -5.23 -6.07 -5.53
CA MET A 506 -6.52 -5.38 -5.48
C MET A 506 -7.17 -5.14 -6.86
N ARG A 507 -6.41 -5.26 -7.96
CA ARG A 507 -7.00 -5.29 -9.32
C ARG A 507 -7.97 -6.46 -9.52
N LEU A 508 -7.80 -7.57 -8.78
CA LEU A 508 -8.66 -8.75 -8.84
C LEU A 508 -10.00 -8.55 -8.10
N ALA A 509 -10.10 -7.52 -7.22
CA ALA A 509 -11.34 -7.11 -6.58
C ALA A 509 -11.71 -5.66 -6.98
N PRO A 510 -12.02 -5.39 -8.25
CA PRO A 510 -12.13 -4.05 -8.77
C PRO A 510 -13.43 -3.36 -8.32
N ARG A 511 -13.32 -2.09 -7.92
CA ARG A 511 -14.44 -1.28 -7.42
C ARG A 511 -15.58 -1.11 -8.43
N TYR A 512 -15.31 -1.16 -9.73
CA TYR A 512 -16.37 -1.03 -10.73
C TYR A 512 -17.36 -2.19 -10.72
N LYS A 513 -16.97 -3.38 -10.23
CA LYS A 513 -17.90 -4.50 -10.00
C LYS A 513 -18.70 -4.33 -8.71
N LEU A 514 -18.22 -3.57 -7.74
CA LEU A 514 -18.83 -3.38 -6.43
C LEU A 514 -19.80 -2.18 -6.35
N GLY A 515 -19.80 -1.31 -7.34
CA GLY A 515 -20.65 -0.12 -7.39
C GLY A 515 -19.96 1.14 -6.87
N VAL A 516 -20.73 2.24 -6.86
CA VAL A 516 -20.18 3.60 -6.67
C VAL A 516 -19.52 3.81 -5.31
N HIS A 517 -20.07 3.22 -4.27
CA HIS A 517 -19.56 3.29 -2.89
C HIS A 517 -18.98 1.97 -2.40
N GLY A 518 -19.05 0.92 -3.22
CA GLY A 518 -18.47 -0.37 -2.89
C GLY A 518 -16.95 -0.35 -2.92
N TYR A 519 -16.32 -1.21 -2.13
CA TYR A 519 -14.88 -1.38 -2.09
C TYR A 519 -14.48 -2.78 -1.63
N GLY A 520 -13.24 -3.17 -1.95
CA GLY A 520 -12.62 -4.37 -1.42
C GLY A 520 -11.50 -4.00 -0.44
N TYR A 521 -11.21 -4.88 0.50
CA TYR A 521 -10.12 -4.74 1.44
C TYR A 521 -9.57 -6.10 1.85
N LEU A 522 -8.32 -6.11 2.30
CA LEU A 522 -7.60 -7.29 2.74
C LEU A 522 -7.08 -7.09 4.14
N ILE A 523 -7.19 -8.12 4.97
CA ILE A 523 -6.59 -8.17 6.30
C ILE A 523 -5.71 -9.40 6.46
N THR A 524 -4.78 -9.33 7.41
CA THR A 524 -4.00 -10.47 7.88
C THR A 524 -4.78 -11.27 8.92
N ASN A 525 -4.32 -12.47 9.23
CA ASN A 525 -4.89 -13.30 10.29
C ASN A 525 -4.69 -12.72 11.71
N ASN A 526 -3.91 -11.65 11.87
CA ASN A 526 -3.77 -10.87 13.10
C ASN A 526 -4.81 -9.75 13.23
N GLY A 527 -5.62 -9.51 12.20
CA GLY A 527 -6.62 -8.46 12.16
C GLY A 527 -6.10 -7.12 11.61
N TYR A 528 -4.83 -7.02 11.26
CA TYR A 528 -4.24 -5.82 10.67
C TYR A 528 -4.57 -5.70 9.19
N ILE A 529 -4.74 -4.46 8.74
CA ILE A 529 -5.08 -4.17 7.36
C ILE A 529 -3.85 -4.35 6.45
N LEU A 530 -4.00 -5.18 5.41
CA LEU A 530 -3.05 -5.27 4.32
C LEU A 530 -3.33 -4.19 3.27
N SER A 531 -4.60 -4.03 2.88
CA SER A 531 -5.05 -2.99 1.94
C SER A 531 -6.48 -2.56 2.26
N HIS A 532 -6.71 -1.24 2.33
CA HIS A 532 -8.03 -0.65 2.53
C HIS A 532 -8.11 0.74 1.88
N PRO A 533 -9.22 1.13 1.25
CA PRO A 533 -9.32 2.38 0.52
C PRO A 533 -9.24 3.63 1.40
N ASP A 534 -9.56 3.53 2.69
CA ASP A 534 -9.49 4.66 3.62
C ASP A 534 -8.11 4.85 4.25
N LEU A 535 -7.19 3.89 4.09
CA LEU A 535 -5.79 4.05 4.45
C LEU A 535 -5.11 5.00 3.47
N ARG A 536 -4.73 6.17 3.95
CA ARG A 536 -4.10 7.23 3.15
C ARG A 536 -2.76 7.62 3.74
N PRO A 537 -1.76 7.89 2.88
CA PRO A 537 -0.52 8.48 3.35
C PRO A 537 -0.79 9.84 3.99
N LEU A 538 -0.14 10.12 5.13
CA LEU A 538 -0.23 11.42 5.79
C LEU A 538 0.51 12.47 4.97
N TYR A 539 -0.20 13.55 4.63
CA TYR A 539 0.37 14.74 4.02
C TYR A 539 0.64 15.78 5.10
N LYS A 540 1.85 16.32 5.14
CA LYS A 540 2.15 17.52 5.90
C LYS A 540 2.04 18.71 4.94
N GLU A 541 1.22 19.71 5.27
CA GLU A 541 1.04 20.91 4.44
C GLU A 541 2.37 21.47 3.95
N GLY A 542 2.50 21.62 2.63
CA GLY A 542 3.64 22.23 1.96
C GLY A 542 4.90 21.38 1.83
N LYS A 543 4.88 20.06 2.12
CA LYS A 543 6.06 19.18 2.01
C LYS A 543 5.71 17.80 1.46
N THR A 544 6.74 17.12 0.94
CA THR A 544 6.70 15.75 0.41
C THR A 544 5.87 14.79 1.27
N LEU A 545 5.08 13.95 0.60
CA LEU A 545 4.37 12.81 1.17
C LEU A 545 5.28 12.06 2.16
N LYS A 546 4.83 11.98 3.41
CA LYS A 546 5.35 10.99 4.34
C LYS A 546 4.29 9.91 4.52
N PRO A 547 4.63 8.63 4.38
CA PRO A 547 3.73 7.55 4.75
C PRO A 547 3.34 7.68 6.22
N LYS A 548 2.14 7.25 6.58
CA LYS A 548 1.75 7.11 7.98
C LYS A 548 2.78 6.19 8.65
N PRO A 549 3.45 6.59 9.74
CA PRO A 549 4.49 5.76 10.36
C PRO A 549 4.01 4.35 10.74
N ASN A 550 2.74 4.24 11.14
CA ASN A 550 2.13 3.01 11.64
C ASN A 550 1.16 2.39 10.63
N TYR A 551 1.48 2.46 9.34
CA TYR A 551 0.62 1.90 8.29
C TYR A 551 0.38 0.41 8.47
N ASN A 552 1.38 -0.32 8.95
CA ASN A 552 1.34 -1.77 9.17
C ASN A 552 0.62 -2.19 10.46
N SER A 553 0.30 -1.25 11.36
CA SER A 553 -0.33 -1.51 12.66
C SER A 553 -1.76 -1.03 12.74
N VAL A 554 -2.42 -0.81 11.59
CA VAL A 554 -3.83 -0.38 11.58
C VAL A 554 -4.71 -1.61 11.61
N ASP A 555 -5.44 -1.78 12.71
CA ASP A 555 -6.42 -2.86 12.87
C ASP A 555 -7.72 -2.55 12.11
N LEU A 556 -8.44 -3.58 11.67
CA LEU A 556 -9.72 -3.43 10.98
C LEU A 556 -10.74 -2.65 11.82
N ALA A 557 -10.75 -2.84 13.14
CA ALA A 557 -11.65 -2.13 14.06
C ALA A 557 -11.40 -0.61 14.11
N GLU A 558 -10.20 -0.15 13.76
CA GLU A 558 -9.89 1.29 13.69
C GLU A 558 -10.47 1.97 12.44
N VAL A 559 -10.70 1.21 11.38
CA VAL A 559 -11.21 1.72 10.09
C VAL A 559 -12.70 1.44 9.94
N GLU A 560 -13.15 0.25 10.25
CA GLU A 560 -14.56 -0.15 10.27
C GLU A 560 -15.15 0.00 11.68
N TRP A 561 -15.04 1.20 12.22
CA TRP A 561 -15.34 1.55 13.61
C TRP A 561 -16.84 1.46 14.01
N GLU A 562 -17.75 1.29 13.06
CA GLU A 562 -19.15 0.98 13.33
C GLU A 562 -19.38 -0.48 13.74
N ASP A 563 -18.45 -1.38 13.50
CA ASP A 563 -18.47 -2.75 14.03
C ASP A 563 -18.05 -2.77 15.51
N THR A 564 -18.83 -2.14 16.35
CA THR A 564 -18.54 -1.96 17.80
C THR A 564 -18.44 -3.27 18.58
N GLU A 565 -18.98 -4.35 18.08
CA GLU A 565 -18.90 -5.69 18.67
C GLU A 565 -17.78 -6.53 18.08
N GLU A 566 -16.99 -5.98 17.16
CA GLU A 566 -15.88 -6.63 16.43
C GLU A 566 -16.28 -7.99 15.80
N LYS A 567 -17.52 -8.12 15.37
CA LYS A 567 -18.03 -9.36 14.76
C LYS A 567 -17.38 -9.63 13.41
N LEU A 568 -17.28 -8.59 12.58
CA LEU A 568 -16.64 -8.68 11.26
C LEU A 568 -15.16 -9.03 11.42
N ARG A 569 -14.46 -8.28 12.25
CA ARG A 569 -13.04 -8.51 12.53
C ARG A 569 -12.79 -9.93 13.05
N THR A 570 -13.55 -10.37 14.06
CA THR A 570 -13.38 -11.70 14.66
C THR A 570 -13.65 -12.83 13.69
N ALA A 571 -14.69 -12.72 12.85
CA ALA A 571 -14.99 -13.72 11.85
C ALA A 571 -13.87 -13.82 10.78
N MET A 572 -13.39 -12.66 10.29
CA MET A 572 -12.32 -12.64 9.29
C MET A 572 -10.98 -13.15 9.83
N VAL A 573 -10.61 -12.81 11.07
CA VAL A 573 -9.39 -13.34 11.73
C VAL A 573 -9.44 -14.85 11.91
N LYS A 574 -10.64 -15.42 12.18
CA LYS A 574 -10.83 -16.88 12.24
C LYS A 574 -10.86 -17.56 10.87
N GLY A 575 -10.83 -16.80 9.78
CA GLY A 575 -10.96 -17.35 8.43
C GLY A 575 -12.37 -17.86 8.09
N GLU A 576 -13.41 -17.34 8.78
CA GLU A 576 -14.79 -17.70 8.51
C GLU A 576 -15.29 -17.00 7.24
N THR A 577 -16.12 -17.71 6.46
CA THR A 577 -16.87 -17.10 5.34
C THR A 577 -18.23 -16.67 5.83
N GLY A 578 -18.62 -15.42 5.58
CA GLY A 578 -19.89 -14.92 6.07
C GLY A 578 -20.29 -13.55 5.53
N THR A 579 -21.42 -13.07 6.08
CA THR A 579 -22.02 -11.79 5.69
C THR A 579 -22.43 -11.00 6.94
N LEU A 580 -22.31 -9.68 6.86
CA LEU A 580 -22.72 -8.76 7.92
C LEU A 580 -23.28 -7.48 7.31
N SER A 581 -24.39 -6.94 7.85
CA SER A 581 -24.95 -5.65 7.42
C SER A 581 -24.78 -4.62 8.51
N LEU A 582 -24.23 -3.45 8.18
CA LEU A 582 -24.01 -2.34 9.09
C LEU A 582 -24.54 -1.03 8.50
N ASP A 583 -25.05 -0.17 9.38
CA ASP A 583 -25.35 1.22 9.07
C ASP A 583 -24.12 2.07 9.38
N VAL A 584 -23.49 2.64 8.34
CA VAL A 584 -22.19 3.29 8.45
C VAL A 584 -22.26 4.78 8.14
N ARG A 585 -21.37 5.55 8.76
CA ARG A 585 -21.07 6.94 8.43
C ARG A 585 -19.75 7.00 7.69
N THR A 586 -19.80 7.19 6.39
CA THR A 586 -18.60 7.25 5.58
C THR A 586 -18.30 8.66 5.13
N SER A 587 -17.02 8.98 5.06
CA SER A 587 -16.51 10.24 4.52
C SER A 587 -16.24 10.06 3.03
N VAL A 588 -16.92 10.84 2.19
CA VAL A 588 -16.79 10.78 0.73
C VAL A 588 -16.13 12.05 0.18
N ASP A 589 -15.70 11.99 -1.09
CA ASP A 589 -15.06 13.09 -1.81
C ASP A 589 -13.82 13.65 -1.07
N LYS A 590 -12.91 12.78 -0.63
CA LYS A 590 -11.69 13.13 0.11
C LYS A 590 -11.97 13.89 1.42
N GLY A 591 -13.00 13.48 2.15
CA GLY A 591 -13.34 14.04 3.45
C GLY A 591 -14.20 15.31 3.41
N THR A 592 -14.77 15.67 2.25
CA THR A 592 -15.58 16.90 2.15
C THR A 592 -17.02 16.71 2.54
N ARG A 593 -17.53 15.49 2.48
CA ARG A 593 -18.92 15.15 2.85
C ARG A 593 -18.97 13.88 3.69
N VAL A 594 -19.96 13.81 4.55
CA VAL A 594 -20.29 12.59 5.31
C VAL A 594 -21.65 12.09 4.82
N MET A 595 -21.74 10.80 4.54
CA MET A 595 -22.97 10.13 4.15
C MET A 595 -23.31 9.01 5.14
N PHE A 596 -24.61 8.79 5.32
CA PHE A 596 -25.12 7.62 6.03
C PHE A 596 -25.48 6.57 5.00
N LEU A 597 -24.82 5.43 5.05
CA LEU A 597 -24.99 4.35 4.08
C LEU A 597 -25.33 3.05 4.83
N LYS A 598 -26.03 2.15 4.14
CA LYS A 598 -26.22 0.79 4.60
C LYS A 598 -25.34 -0.12 3.78
N ASN A 599 -24.32 -0.68 4.42
CA ASN A 599 -23.33 -1.55 3.81
C ASN A 599 -23.58 -3.01 4.14
N ASP A 600 -23.51 -3.86 3.13
CA ASP A 600 -23.48 -5.31 3.28
C ASP A 600 -22.04 -5.77 3.04
N TYR A 601 -21.44 -6.36 4.06
CA TYR A 601 -20.09 -6.89 4.08
C TYR A 601 -20.12 -8.38 3.75
N PHE A 602 -19.30 -8.81 2.83
CA PHE A 602 -19.09 -10.21 2.49
C PHE A 602 -17.62 -10.51 2.64
N HIS A 603 -17.28 -11.60 3.31
CA HIS A 603 -15.89 -11.93 3.57
C HIS A 603 -15.63 -13.43 3.41
N THR A 604 -14.40 -13.75 3.02
CA THR A 604 -13.89 -15.12 2.91
C THR A 604 -12.37 -15.12 3.09
N VAL A 605 -11.84 -16.29 3.45
CA VAL A 605 -10.38 -16.49 3.52
C VAL A 605 -9.83 -16.75 2.11
N ILE A 606 -8.57 -16.35 1.88
CA ILE A 606 -7.80 -16.76 0.72
C ILE A 606 -6.95 -17.96 1.14
N ASN A 607 -7.28 -19.15 0.63
CA ASN A 607 -6.65 -20.40 1.03
C ASN A 607 -5.13 -20.37 0.83
N GLU A 608 -4.41 -21.15 1.63
CA GLU A 608 -2.94 -21.22 1.64
C GLU A 608 -2.22 -19.88 1.92
N THR A 609 -2.94 -18.86 2.37
CA THR A 609 -2.38 -17.55 2.75
C THR A 609 -2.91 -17.11 4.11
N PRO A 610 -2.23 -16.19 4.81
CA PRO A 610 -2.76 -15.63 6.05
C PRO A 610 -3.75 -14.48 5.81
N PHE A 611 -4.30 -14.35 4.61
CA PHE A 611 -5.12 -13.22 4.23
C PHE A 611 -6.61 -13.57 4.15
N SER A 612 -7.44 -12.61 4.56
CA SER A 612 -8.88 -12.65 4.36
C SER A 612 -9.31 -11.47 3.49
N LEU A 613 -10.14 -11.75 2.50
CA LEU A 613 -10.75 -10.75 1.62
C LEU A 613 -12.12 -10.36 2.15
N GLY A 614 -12.36 -9.06 2.25
CA GLY A 614 -13.68 -8.48 2.46
C GLY A 614 -14.08 -7.60 1.28
N ILE A 615 -15.35 -7.66 0.90
CA ILE A 615 -15.95 -6.72 -0.03
C ILE A 615 -17.18 -6.08 0.59
N VAL A 616 -17.46 -4.87 0.17
CA VAL A 616 -18.58 -4.08 0.66
C VAL A 616 -19.46 -3.70 -0.51
N LEU A 617 -20.75 -4.02 -0.42
CA LEU A 617 -21.79 -3.55 -1.32
C LEU A 617 -22.71 -2.58 -0.58
N THR A 618 -22.93 -1.40 -1.17
CA THR A 618 -23.77 -0.39 -0.54
C THR A 618 -25.19 -0.43 -1.12
N ARG A 619 -26.19 -0.61 -0.28
CA ARG A 619 -27.59 -0.68 -0.70
C ARG A 619 -28.04 0.60 -1.39
N GLY A 620 -28.68 0.46 -2.53
CA GLY A 620 -29.15 1.57 -3.36
C GLY A 620 -28.12 2.19 -4.28
N TYR A 621 -26.84 1.74 -4.24
CA TYR A 621 -25.76 2.35 -5.00
C TYR A 621 -24.89 1.36 -5.78
N GLY A 622 -25.51 0.35 -6.37
CA GLY A 622 -24.79 -0.58 -7.23
C GLY A 622 -25.15 -2.04 -7.05
N GLU A 623 -26.12 -2.33 -6.20
CA GLU A 623 -26.66 -3.68 -6.01
C GLU A 623 -27.33 -4.25 -7.26
N TYR A 624 -27.79 -3.39 -8.17
CA TYR A 624 -28.40 -3.82 -9.43
C TYR A 624 -27.51 -3.47 -10.63
N ILE A 625 -27.32 -4.45 -11.48
CA ILE A 625 -26.71 -4.29 -12.81
C ILE A 625 -27.73 -4.62 -13.87
N PHE A 626 -27.59 -4.02 -15.05
CA PHE A 626 -28.43 -4.35 -16.19
C PHE A 626 -27.59 -5.00 -17.29
N ILE A 627 -28.20 -5.96 -17.97
CA ILE A 627 -27.62 -6.69 -19.08
C ILE A 627 -28.53 -6.48 -20.28
N GLY A 628 -27.99 -5.89 -21.34
CA GLY A 628 -28.64 -5.73 -22.62
C GLY A 628 -28.10 -6.72 -23.64
N ASN A 629 -28.92 -7.11 -24.60
CA ASN A 629 -28.52 -7.98 -25.69
C ASN A 629 -28.35 -7.18 -26.98
N VAL A 630 -27.15 -7.23 -27.56
CA VAL A 630 -26.81 -6.59 -28.83
C VAL A 630 -25.88 -7.48 -29.63
N SER A 631 -25.93 -7.41 -30.96
CA SER A 631 -25.00 -8.17 -31.82
C SER A 631 -23.59 -7.60 -31.72
N VAL A 632 -22.58 -8.47 -31.82
CA VAL A 632 -21.17 -8.05 -31.79
C VAL A 632 -20.86 -7.08 -32.93
N GLU A 633 -21.45 -7.29 -34.12
CA GLU A 633 -21.22 -6.45 -35.30
C GLU A 633 -21.71 -5.02 -35.08
N GLU A 634 -22.93 -4.82 -34.56
CA GLU A 634 -23.47 -3.51 -34.24
C GLU A 634 -22.66 -2.82 -33.15
N GLY A 635 -22.39 -3.54 -32.05
CA GLY A 635 -21.64 -3.02 -30.92
C GLY A 635 -20.21 -2.61 -31.28
N LEU A 636 -19.54 -3.39 -32.10
CA LEU A 636 -18.17 -3.13 -32.56
C LEU A 636 -18.09 -1.90 -33.47
N HIS A 637 -19.07 -1.70 -34.36
CA HIS A 637 -19.15 -0.51 -35.20
C HIS A 637 -19.19 0.76 -34.35
N ASP A 638 -20.05 0.79 -33.36
CA ASP A 638 -20.24 1.96 -32.50
C ASP A 638 -19.12 2.13 -31.48
N LEU A 639 -18.49 1.03 -31.01
CA LEU A 639 -17.34 1.05 -30.12
C LEU A 639 -16.09 1.69 -30.76
N LEU A 640 -15.98 1.64 -32.10
CA LEU A 640 -14.89 2.24 -32.85
C LEU A 640 -15.13 3.71 -33.23
N ALA A 641 -16.21 4.33 -32.76
CA ALA A 641 -16.51 5.73 -33.00
C ALA A 641 -15.40 6.65 -32.42
N PRO A 642 -15.05 7.74 -33.13
CA PRO A 642 -13.93 8.61 -32.75
C PRO A 642 -14.14 9.43 -31.48
N ASP A 643 -15.41 9.62 -31.05
CA ASP A 643 -15.83 10.34 -29.85
C ASP A 643 -15.90 9.45 -28.61
N LEU A 644 -15.63 8.16 -28.78
CA LEU A 644 -15.77 7.14 -27.75
C LEU A 644 -14.41 6.66 -27.25
N THR A 645 -14.32 6.38 -25.96
CA THR A 645 -13.22 5.65 -25.30
C THR A 645 -13.77 4.76 -24.20
N ILE A 646 -12.98 3.77 -23.79
CA ILE A 646 -13.27 2.95 -22.61
C ILE A 646 -12.28 3.28 -21.50
N ALA A 647 -12.60 2.91 -20.28
CA ALA A 647 -11.74 3.12 -19.12
C ALA A 647 -10.46 2.29 -19.24
N SER A 648 -9.34 2.95 -19.49
CA SER A 648 -8.03 2.30 -19.73
C SER A 648 -7.48 1.58 -18.50
N GLU A 649 -7.94 1.96 -17.32
CA GLU A 649 -7.52 1.38 -16.03
C GLU A 649 -8.37 0.17 -15.62
N TRP A 650 -9.45 -0.14 -16.34
CA TRP A 650 -10.28 -1.30 -16.08
C TRP A 650 -9.79 -2.49 -16.87
N THR A 651 -9.92 -3.69 -16.31
CA THR A 651 -9.54 -4.94 -16.97
C THR A 651 -10.73 -5.53 -17.71
N TYR A 652 -10.83 -5.22 -19.01
CA TYR A 652 -11.80 -5.84 -19.91
C TYR A 652 -11.29 -7.19 -20.41
N CYS A 653 -9.99 -7.25 -20.70
CA CYS A 653 -9.27 -8.46 -21.08
C CYS A 653 -7.94 -8.50 -20.34
N GLU A 654 -7.49 -9.71 -19.95
CA GLU A 654 -6.20 -9.89 -19.32
C GLU A 654 -5.07 -9.76 -20.37
N THR A 655 -4.22 -8.78 -20.22
CA THR A 655 -3.12 -8.49 -21.16
C THR A 655 -1.73 -8.65 -20.56
N ASP A 656 -1.63 -8.88 -19.26
CA ASP A 656 -0.34 -8.84 -18.55
C ASP A 656 0.35 -10.21 -18.51
N ILE A 657 -0.41 -11.30 -18.63
CA ILE A 657 0.11 -12.67 -18.54
C ILE A 657 0.92 -13.03 -19.79
N ASP A 658 0.39 -12.79 -21.00
CA ASP A 658 1.08 -13.11 -22.23
C ASP A 658 1.94 -11.93 -22.71
N PRO A 659 3.27 -12.10 -22.90
CA PRO A 659 4.14 -11.06 -23.42
C PRO A 659 3.71 -10.48 -24.78
N ALA A 660 3.03 -11.26 -25.61
CA ALA A 660 2.50 -10.81 -26.89
C ALA A 660 1.37 -9.78 -26.74
N HIS A 661 0.59 -9.90 -25.67
CA HIS A 661 -0.57 -9.06 -25.41
C HIS A 661 -0.23 -7.78 -24.64
N ARG A 662 0.91 -7.69 -23.95
CA ARG A 662 1.31 -6.55 -23.11
C ARG A 662 1.41 -5.21 -23.83
N LYS A 663 1.59 -5.22 -25.14
CA LYS A 663 1.63 -4.00 -25.97
C LYS A 663 0.26 -3.49 -26.37
N LEU A 664 -0.79 -4.26 -26.07
CA LEU A 664 -2.15 -3.90 -26.43
C LEU A 664 -2.74 -2.96 -25.39
N THR A 665 -3.43 -1.92 -25.86
CA THR A 665 -4.34 -1.18 -24.98
C THR A 665 -5.59 -2.01 -24.73
N GLN A 666 -6.33 -1.76 -23.65
CA GLN A 666 -7.57 -2.49 -23.36
C GLN A 666 -8.57 -2.43 -24.52
N LEU A 667 -8.73 -1.26 -25.16
CA LEU A 667 -9.59 -1.14 -26.35
C LEU A 667 -9.09 -2.01 -27.53
N GLN A 668 -7.79 -2.08 -27.75
CA GLN A 668 -7.22 -2.93 -28.80
C GLN A 668 -7.42 -4.42 -28.49
N ALA A 669 -7.25 -4.83 -27.24
CA ALA A 669 -7.48 -6.19 -26.78
C ALA A 669 -8.95 -6.60 -26.99
N VAL A 670 -9.89 -5.76 -26.56
CA VAL A 670 -11.33 -5.96 -26.77
C VAL A 670 -11.69 -6.11 -28.26
N VAL A 671 -11.17 -5.22 -29.11
CA VAL A 671 -11.42 -5.28 -30.56
C VAL A 671 -10.83 -6.55 -31.18
N ARG A 672 -9.64 -6.98 -30.78
CA ARG A 672 -9.00 -8.20 -31.30
C ARG A 672 -9.75 -9.46 -30.86
N TYR A 673 -10.19 -9.53 -29.63
CA TYR A 673 -11.03 -10.59 -29.11
C TYR A 673 -12.35 -10.70 -29.88
N LEU A 674 -13.10 -9.61 -29.98
CA LEU A 674 -14.40 -9.56 -30.65
C LEU A 674 -14.34 -9.82 -32.15
N THR A 675 -13.21 -9.52 -32.80
CA THR A 675 -12.97 -9.82 -34.23
C THR A 675 -12.44 -11.24 -34.47
N GLY A 676 -12.21 -12.03 -33.41
CA GLY A 676 -11.65 -13.38 -33.50
C GLY A 676 -10.18 -13.45 -33.92
N LYS A 677 -9.44 -12.33 -33.83
CA LYS A 677 -7.99 -12.29 -34.12
C LYS A 677 -7.16 -12.85 -32.96
N GLU A 678 -7.63 -12.70 -31.74
CA GLU A 678 -7.02 -13.20 -30.52
C GLU A 678 -8.10 -13.88 -29.68
N PRO A 679 -8.59 -15.09 -30.08
CA PRO A 679 -9.68 -15.76 -29.39
C PRO A 679 -9.28 -16.32 -28.03
N ASP A 680 -7.98 -16.46 -27.79
CA ASP A 680 -7.39 -17.03 -26.55
C ASP A 680 -7.23 -15.97 -25.44
N LEU A 681 -7.57 -14.70 -25.71
CA LEU A 681 -7.60 -13.67 -24.67
C LEU A 681 -8.66 -13.99 -23.62
N ASP A 682 -8.25 -13.97 -22.36
CA ASP A 682 -9.20 -14.07 -21.24
C ASP A 682 -9.87 -12.71 -21.03
N CYS A 683 -11.16 -12.63 -21.37
CA CYS A 683 -11.93 -11.40 -21.31
C CYS A 683 -13.19 -11.56 -20.47
N ASP A 684 -13.57 -10.50 -19.75
CA ASP A 684 -14.84 -10.42 -19.01
C ASP A 684 -16.02 -10.29 -19.98
N VAL A 685 -16.60 -11.41 -20.37
CA VAL A 685 -17.69 -11.48 -21.36
C VAL A 685 -18.89 -10.65 -20.95
N GLN A 686 -19.24 -10.62 -19.66
CA GLN A 686 -20.37 -9.84 -19.16
C GLN A 686 -20.11 -8.34 -19.27
N LEU A 687 -18.93 -7.89 -18.92
CA LEU A 687 -18.50 -6.50 -19.04
C LEU A 687 -18.43 -6.06 -20.52
N LEU A 688 -17.91 -6.93 -21.39
CA LEU A 688 -17.88 -6.68 -22.83
C LEU A 688 -19.27 -6.54 -23.43
N GLN A 689 -20.19 -7.45 -23.08
CA GLN A 689 -21.58 -7.37 -23.57
C GLN A 689 -22.27 -6.07 -23.14
N GLN A 690 -22.05 -5.65 -21.89
CA GLN A 690 -22.56 -4.39 -21.38
C GLN A 690 -21.94 -3.19 -22.10
N THR A 691 -20.63 -3.23 -22.36
CA THR A 691 -19.92 -2.15 -23.09
C THR A 691 -20.42 -2.01 -24.51
N LEU A 692 -20.63 -3.14 -25.23
CA LEU A 692 -21.20 -3.14 -26.58
C LEU A 692 -22.63 -2.57 -26.59
N PHE A 693 -23.45 -2.99 -25.64
CA PHE A 693 -24.83 -2.48 -25.51
C PHE A 693 -24.85 -0.96 -25.24
N ASP A 694 -24.00 -0.49 -24.32
CA ASP A 694 -23.87 0.93 -24.02
C ASP A 694 -23.36 1.72 -25.23
N ALA A 695 -22.45 1.17 -26.04
CA ALA A 695 -21.98 1.80 -27.27
C ALA A 695 -23.12 2.07 -28.26
N VAL A 696 -23.98 1.08 -28.49
CA VAL A 696 -25.13 1.17 -29.39
C VAL A 696 -26.17 2.18 -28.87
N VAL A 697 -26.55 2.06 -27.60
CA VAL A 697 -27.61 2.94 -27.01
C VAL A 697 -27.16 4.39 -26.95
N THR A 698 -25.85 4.62 -26.76
CA THR A 698 -25.29 5.98 -26.66
C THR A 698 -24.88 6.58 -28.00
N ALA A 699 -24.83 5.81 -29.09
CA ALA A 699 -24.42 6.28 -30.42
C ALA A 699 -25.14 7.55 -30.89
N PRO A 700 -26.48 7.76 -30.67
CA PRO A 700 -27.17 8.99 -31.09
C PRO A 700 -26.64 10.26 -30.42
N MET A 701 -25.86 10.18 -29.38
CA MET A 701 -25.33 11.35 -28.69
C MET A 701 -24.28 12.10 -29.51
N GLU A 702 -23.50 11.43 -30.34
CA GLU A 702 -22.55 12.07 -31.25
C GLU A 702 -23.23 13.02 -32.20
N ALA A 703 -24.26 12.54 -32.88
CA ALA A 703 -25.04 13.36 -33.82
C ALA A 703 -25.74 14.52 -33.11
N TYR A 704 -26.28 14.30 -31.92
CA TYR A 704 -26.94 15.33 -31.13
C TYR A 704 -25.97 16.46 -30.72
N TRP A 705 -24.82 16.13 -30.17
CA TRP A 705 -23.81 17.11 -29.78
C TRP A 705 -23.20 17.84 -30.97
N THR A 706 -22.96 17.12 -32.06
CA THR A 706 -22.44 17.71 -33.31
C THR A 706 -23.45 18.72 -33.89
N ALA A 707 -24.75 18.43 -33.88
CA ALA A 707 -25.79 19.36 -34.31
C ALA A 707 -25.82 20.61 -33.42
N LEU A 708 -25.65 20.48 -32.11
CA LEU A 708 -25.58 21.62 -31.19
C LEU A 708 -24.35 22.49 -31.45
N MET A 709 -23.18 21.86 -31.73
CA MET A 709 -21.95 22.55 -32.06
C MET A 709 -22.07 23.38 -33.37
N LEU A 710 -22.69 22.82 -34.39
CA LEU A 710 -22.85 23.47 -35.68
C LEU A 710 -23.78 24.70 -35.60
N ASN A 711 -24.72 24.71 -34.67
CA ASN A 711 -25.66 25.81 -34.47
C ASN A 711 -25.08 26.99 -33.67
N ALA A 712 -23.78 27.04 -33.45
CA ALA A 712 -22.96 28.14 -32.91
C ALA A 712 -23.36 28.74 -31.53
N SER A 713 -24.46 28.31 -30.93
CA SER A 713 -24.97 28.89 -29.68
C SER A 713 -24.19 28.47 -28.41
N GLY A 714 -23.43 27.41 -28.46
CA GLY A 714 -22.71 26.87 -27.30
C GLY A 714 -21.55 27.74 -26.78
N MET A 715 -20.86 28.44 -27.69
CA MET A 715 -19.75 29.34 -27.33
C MET A 715 -20.23 30.65 -26.67
N GLU A 716 -21.38 31.14 -27.06
CA GLU A 716 -21.97 32.35 -26.47
C GLU A 716 -22.51 32.09 -25.07
N GLU A 717 -22.94 30.85 -24.79
CA GLU A 717 -23.50 30.45 -23.50
C GLU A 717 -22.42 29.91 -22.49
N GLY A 718 -21.15 29.90 -22.87
CA GLY A 718 -20.01 29.56 -21.99
C GLY A 718 -19.81 28.07 -21.69
N VAL A 719 -20.38 27.19 -22.54
CA VAL A 719 -20.21 25.75 -22.49
C VAL A 719 -18.86 25.36 -23.07
N GLU A 720 -18.07 24.54 -22.38
CA GLU A 720 -16.80 24.09 -22.89
C GLU A 720 -16.84 22.63 -23.37
N THR A 721 -17.35 21.75 -22.54
CA THR A 721 -17.35 20.31 -22.81
C THR A 721 -18.65 19.67 -22.34
N ALA A 722 -19.13 18.68 -23.07
CA ALA A 722 -20.12 17.72 -22.61
C ALA A 722 -19.54 16.32 -22.71
N PHE A 723 -19.78 15.50 -21.74
CA PHE A 723 -19.32 14.12 -21.75
C PHE A 723 -20.30 13.24 -20.98
N MET A 724 -20.21 11.96 -21.20
CA MET A 724 -20.97 10.98 -20.46
C MET A 724 -20.09 9.76 -20.14
N GLY A 725 -20.40 9.10 -19.06
CA GLY A 725 -19.80 7.84 -18.70
C GLY A 725 -20.88 6.84 -18.31
N THR A 726 -20.71 5.60 -18.72
CA THR A 726 -21.61 4.51 -18.36
C THR A 726 -21.00 3.65 -17.25
N ARG A 727 -21.82 2.78 -16.68
CA ARG A 727 -21.36 1.84 -15.66
C ARG A 727 -20.35 0.82 -16.21
N SER A 728 -20.37 0.55 -17.50
CA SER A 728 -19.40 -0.33 -18.17
C SER A 728 -18.04 0.32 -18.46
N GLY A 729 -17.84 1.58 -18.03
CA GLY A 729 -16.60 2.31 -18.25
C GLY A 729 -16.48 2.97 -19.62
N LEU A 730 -17.54 2.90 -20.44
CA LEU A 730 -17.59 3.57 -21.73
C LEU A 730 -17.78 5.08 -21.52
N MET A 731 -17.03 5.88 -22.24
CA MET A 731 -17.14 7.33 -22.24
C MET A 731 -17.29 7.90 -23.64
N ARG A 732 -18.23 8.85 -23.79
CA ARG A 732 -18.33 9.73 -24.95
C ARG A 732 -18.04 11.16 -24.55
N PHE A 733 -17.43 11.90 -25.47
CA PHE A 733 -16.91 13.23 -25.18
C PHE A 733 -17.08 14.18 -26.36
N GLN A 734 -17.57 15.40 -26.09
CA GLN A 734 -17.68 16.47 -27.07
C GLN A 734 -17.12 17.78 -26.51
N ARG A 735 -16.25 18.44 -27.26
CA ARG A 735 -15.69 19.74 -26.89
C ARG A 735 -16.26 20.85 -27.73
N TYR A 736 -16.83 21.89 -27.09
CA TYR A 736 -17.42 23.05 -27.73
C TYR A 736 -16.46 24.25 -27.85
N ALA A 737 -15.41 24.30 -27.02
CA ALA A 737 -14.49 25.44 -26.99
C ALA A 737 -13.33 25.29 -27.99
N GLY A 738 -13.08 26.34 -28.78
CA GLY A 738 -11.87 26.51 -29.55
C GLY A 738 -11.99 26.20 -31.04
N VAL A 739 -12.46 27.18 -31.80
CA VAL A 739 -12.47 27.15 -33.29
C VAL A 739 -11.05 27.04 -33.86
N GLU A 740 -10.01 27.40 -33.13
CA GLU A 740 -8.62 27.53 -33.62
C GLU A 740 -7.82 26.25 -33.70
N LYS A 741 -8.29 25.12 -33.18
CA LYS A 741 -7.53 23.85 -33.19
C LYS A 741 -8.32 22.66 -33.75
N ARG A 742 -8.72 22.76 -34.99
CA ARG A 742 -9.23 21.63 -35.80
C ARG A 742 -8.15 20.70 -36.34
N VAL A 743 -6.95 20.71 -35.77
CA VAL A 743 -5.83 19.90 -36.28
C VAL A 743 -5.36 18.95 -35.18
N GLY A 744 -5.94 17.76 -35.16
CA GLY A 744 -5.46 16.66 -34.34
C GLY A 744 -6.50 15.57 -34.15
N LYS A 745 -6.16 14.34 -34.48
CA LYS A 745 -7.00 13.13 -34.35
C LYS A 745 -7.27 12.67 -32.92
N SER A 746 -6.94 13.47 -31.89
CA SER A 746 -7.29 13.17 -30.50
C SER A 746 -8.03 14.37 -29.91
N PHE A 747 -9.31 14.17 -29.65
CA PHE A 747 -10.18 15.15 -29.04
C PHE A 747 -9.90 15.38 -27.55
N LEU A 748 -9.11 14.53 -26.93
CA LEU A 748 -8.79 14.54 -25.49
C LEU A 748 -7.39 15.06 -25.27
N THR A 749 -7.26 16.04 -24.37
CA THR A 749 -5.94 16.46 -23.86
C THR A 749 -5.44 15.42 -22.86
N SER A 750 -4.13 15.42 -22.55
CA SER A 750 -3.55 14.58 -21.49
C SER A 750 -4.26 14.81 -20.13
N THR A 751 -4.58 16.07 -19.82
CA THR A 751 -5.31 16.44 -18.61
C THR A 751 -6.75 15.94 -18.60
N ASP A 752 -7.41 15.90 -19.76
CA ASP A 752 -8.75 15.31 -19.89
C ASP A 752 -8.69 13.81 -19.61
N LYS A 753 -7.67 13.11 -20.10
CA LYS A 753 -7.45 11.67 -19.85
C LYS A 753 -7.14 11.37 -18.39
N GLU A 754 -6.35 12.20 -17.72
CA GLU A 754 -6.02 12.06 -16.29
C GLU A 754 -7.24 12.26 -15.38
N ASN A 755 -8.23 13.04 -15.79
CA ASN A 755 -9.45 13.30 -15.02
C ASN A 755 -10.60 12.33 -15.36
N MET A 756 -10.46 11.52 -16.41
CA MET A 756 -11.40 10.48 -16.76
C MET A 756 -11.18 9.28 -15.86
N PHE A 757 -11.94 8.27 -15.84
CA PHE A 757 -11.86 7.10 -14.98
C PHE A 757 -10.46 6.84 -14.38
N THR A 758 -10.24 7.39 -13.18
CA THR A 758 -9.01 7.18 -12.40
C THR A 758 -9.03 5.81 -11.73
N LEU A 759 -7.96 5.44 -11.03
CA LEU A 759 -7.85 4.22 -10.21
C LEU A 759 -9.03 3.99 -9.25
N ASP A 760 -9.75 5.04 -8.85
CA ASP A 760 -10.98 4.94 -8.05
C ASP A 760 -12.18 4.41 -8.85
N HIS A 761 -12.04 4.13 -10.14
CA HIS A 761 -13.01 3.59 -11.09
C HIS A 761 -14.30 4.41 -11.29
N PHE A 762 -14.69 5.18 -10.27
CA PHE A 762 -15.85 6.09 -10.36
C PHE A 762 -15.44 7.49 -9.92
N PRO A 763 -15.23 8.45 -10.86
CA PRO A 763 -14.87 9.82 -10.54
C PRO A 763 -15.95 10.54 -9.72
N VAL A 764 -15.57 11.63 -9.06
CA VAL A 764 -16.49 12.41 -8.19
C VAL A 764 -17.76 12.81 -8.91
N TRP A 765 -17.66 13.22 -10.19
CA TRP A 765 -18.84 13.61 -10.98
C TRP A 765 -19.81 12.44 -11.19
N TYR A 766 -19.30 11.22 -11.39
CA TYR A 766 -20.12 10.02 -11.55
C TYR A 766 -20.78 9.62 -10.24
N ARG A 767 -20.03 9.58 -9.16
CA ARG A 767 -20.55 9.27 -7.82
C ARG A 767 -21.66 10.22 -7.41
N ARG A 768 -21.46 11.54 -7.57
CA ARG A 768 -22.46 12.55 -7.23
C ARG A 768 -23.71 12.47 -8.10
N ALA A 769 -23.58 12.18 -9.39
CA ALA A 769 -24.73 11.93 -10.24
C ALA A 769 -25.55 10.74 -9.76
N SER A 770 -24.87 9.64 -9.39
CA SER A 770 -25.51 8.40 -8.92
C SER A 770 -26.25 8.55 -7.58
N GLU A 771 -25.83 9.50 -6.76
CA GLU A 771 -26.43 9.79 -5.45
C GLU A 771 -27.74 10.61 -5.55
N ASN A 772 -28.04 11.16 -6.72
CA ASN A 772 -29.19 12.03 -6.91
C ASN A 772 -30.22 11.41 -7.87
N PRO A 773 -31.52 11.75 -7.73
CA PRO A 773 -32.56 11.27 -8.63
C PRO A 773 -32.27 11.60 -10.09
N ALA A 774 -32.56 10.66 -11.00
CA ALA A 774 -32.38 10.86 -12.43
C ALA A 774 -33.08 12.10 -12.95
N GLY A 775 -32.41 12.86 -13.82
CA GLY A 775 -32.93 14.10 -14.43
C GLY A 775 -32.80 15.35 -13.55
N GLN A 776 -32.37 15.24 -12.31
CA GLN A 776 -31.96 16.37 -11.47
C GLN A 776 -30.50 16.69 -11.69
N PHE A 777 -30.16 17.97 -11.87
CA PHE A 777 -28.76 18.40 -12.04
C PHE A 777 -28.16 18.83 -10.71
N LEU A 778 -27.00 18.28 -10.38
CA LEU A 778 -26.15 18.71 -9.28
C LEU A 778 -25.02 19.56 -9.83
N TYR A 779 -24.76 20.70 -9.20
CA TYR A 779 -23.72 21.65 -9.59
C TYR A 779 -22.63 21.69 -8.52
N TYR A 780 -21.37 21.59 -8.94
CA TYR A 780 -20.25 21.72 -8.00
C TYR A 780 -19.00 22.28 -8.69
N MET A 781 -18.10 22.84 -7.92
CA MET A 781 -16.80 23.32 -8.38
C MET A 781 -15.69 22.38 -7.89
N PRO A 782 -14.84 21.86 -8.78
CA PRO A 782 -13.66 21.11 -8.36
C PRO A 782 -12.67 22.04 -7.62
N ARG A 783 -12.01 21.50 -6.60
CA ARG A 783 -11.07 22.28 -5.75
C ARG A 783 -9.79 22.73 -6.44
N GLN A 784 -9.45 22.21 -7.60
CA GLN A 784 -8.24 22.60 -8.31
C GLN A 784 -8.46 23.93 -9.04
N GLU A 785 -7.80 24.97 -8.57
CA GLU A 785 -7.65 26.24 -9.29
C GLU A 785 -6.71 26.02 -10.48
N THR A 786 -7.28 25.77 -11.64
CA THR A 786 -6.52 25.89 -12.88
C THR A 786 -6.41 27.39 -13.23
N ARG A 787 -5.27 27.81 -13.81
CA ARG A 787 -5.05 29.20 -14.30
C ARG A 787 -6.10 29.71 -15.28
N ALA A 788 -7.07 28.88 -15.66
CA ALA A 788 -8.08 29.13 -16.69
C ALA A 788 -9.48 29.56 -16.15
N GLY A 789 -9.64 29.82 -14.85
CA GLY A 789 -10.91 30.30 -14.28
C GLY A 789 -11.69 29.22 -13.51
N ARG A 790 -12.76 29.63 -12.82
CA ARG A 790 -13.61 28.74 -12.03
C ARG A 790 -14.47 27.87 -12.92
N ILE A 791 -14.28 26.55 -12.86
CA ILE A 791 -15.07 25.57 -13.60
C ILE A 791 -16.23 25.12 -12.73
N VAL A 792 -17.43 25.12 -13.29
CA VAL A 792 -18.62 24.51 -12.67
C VAL A 792 -18.95 23.25 -13.44
N ILE A 793 -19.10 22.14 -12.75
CA ILE A 793 -19.55 20.87 -13.31
C ILE A 793 -21.02 20.68 -12.92
N ALA A 794 -21.87 20.49 -13.91
CA ALA A 794 -23.25 20.08 -13.72
C ALA A 794 -23.37 18.61 -14.10
N THR A 795 -23.87 17.77 -13.22
CA THR A 795 -23.98 16.33 -13.44
C THR A 795 -25.37 15.80 -13.11
N THR A 796 -25.83 14.82 -13.86
CA THR A 796 -27.12 14.12 -13.64
C THR A 796 -26.96 12.64 -13.98
N SER A 797 -27.75 11.78 -13.37
CA SER A 797 -27.80 10.36 -13.71
C SER A 797 -28.86 10.03 -14.76
N VAL A 798 -28.61 8.91 -15.44
CA VAL A 798 -29.60 8.27 -16.34
C VAL A 798 -29.81 6.84 -15.80
N THR A 799 -31.05 6.40 -15.77
CA THR A 799 -31.45 5.14 -15.17
C THR A 799 -32.25 4.26 -16.13
N VAL A 800 -32.14 2.96 -15.92
CA VAL A 800 -32.98 1.94 -16.55
C VAL A 800 -33.86 1.31 -15.48
N THR A 801 -35.16 1.17 -15.74
CA THR A 801 -36.11 0.60 -14.77
C THR A 801 -36.86 -0.55 -15.41
N VAL A 802 -36.78 -1.73 -14.82
CA VAL A 802 -37.56 -2.89 -15.24
C VAL A 802 -38.39 -3.37 -14.04
N GLY A 803 -39.66 -3.23 -14.12
CA GLY A 803 -40.57 -3.53 -13.01
C GLY A 803 -40.37 -2.58 -11.82
N LYS A 804 -39.94 -3.16 -10.69
CA LYS A 804 -39.63 -2.39 -9.45
C LYS A 804 -38.13 -2.14 -9.26
N LYS A 805 -37.27 -2.70 -10.13
CA LYS A 805 -35.80 -2.59 -10.02
C LYS A 805 -35.31 -1.46 -10.92
N THR A 806 -34.43 -0.63 -10.39
CA THR A 806 -33.80 0.48 -11.11
C THR A 806 -32.30 0.39 -11.02
N ALA A 807 -31.64 0.39 -12.18
CA ALA A 807 -30.17 0.42 -12.27
C ALA A 807 -29.70 1.76 -12.89
N ILE A 808 -28.52 2.21 -12.47
CA ILE A 808 -27.89 3.40 -13.03
C ILE A 808 -27.20 3.01 -14.34
N ALA A 809 -27.65 3.60 -15.45
CA ALA A 809 -27.07 3.38 -16.76
C ALA A 809 -25.81 4.22 -16.98
N GLY A 810 -25.82 5.45 -16.51
CA GLY A 810 -24.69 6.34 -16.66
C GLY A 810 -24.88 7.68 -15.99
N ALA A 811 -23.82 8.49 -16.02
CA ALA A 811 -23.81 9.85 -15.53
C ALA A 811 -23.38 10.82 -16.63
N HIS A 812 -24.08 11.94 -16.72
CA HIS A 812 -23.81 13.00 -17.67
C HIS A 812 -23.26 14.23 -16.95
N PRO A 813 -22.00 14.53 -17.03
CA PRO A 813 -21.46 15.81 -16.64
C PRO A 813 -21.36 16.76 -17.85
N TYR A 814 -21.38 18.02 -17.50
CA TYR A 814 -21.29 19.15 -18.37
C TYR A 814 -20.40 20.21 -17.70
N THR A 815 -19.42 20.76 -18.40
CA THR A 815 -18.43 21.65 -17.81
C THR A 815 -18.42 23.03 -18.39
N LYS A 816 -18.23 24.01 -17.55
CA LYS A 816 -17.74 25.36 -17.61
C LYS A 816 -18.72 26.43 -18.06
N ILE A 817 -19.15 27.20 -17.08
CA ILE A 817 -19.57 28.58 -17.27
C ILE A 817 -18.33 29.45 -16.94
N HIS A 818 -17.79 30.14 -17.93
CA HIS A 818 -16.84 31.22 -17.68
C HIS A 818 -17.69 32.44 -17.26
N PRO A 819 -17.66 32.88 -16.01
CA PRO A 819 -18.25 34.18 -15.72
C PRO A 819 -17.28 35.23 -16.27
N ARG A 820 -17.45 35.66 -17.51
CA ARG A 820 -17.10 37.02 -17.87
C ARG A 820 -18.12 37.93 -17.15
N ILE A 821 -17.84 38.19 -15.88
CA ILE A 821 -18.42 39.35 -15.21
C ILE A 821 -17.77 40.54 -15.90
N HIS A 822 -18.47 41.12 -16.88
CA HIS A 822 -18.18 42.47 -17.28
C HIS A 822 -18.53 43.34 -16.07
N THR A 823 -17.56 43.74 -15.32
CA THR A 823 -17.61 44.93 -14.47
C THR A 823 -17.70 46.12 -15.44
N THR A 824 -18.90 46.58 -15.73
CA THR A 824 -19.16 47.95 -16.11
C THR A 824 -19.55 48.71 -14.86
#